data_e75429a8f4cab9033536422c31af7f64
#
_entry.id   e75429a8f4cab9033536422c31af7f64
#
_cell.length_a   1.000
_cell.length_b   1.000
_cell.length_c   1.000
_cell.angle_alpha   90.00
_cell.angle_beta   90.00
_cell.angle_gamma   90.00
#
_symmetry.space_group_name_H-M   'P 1'
#
loop_
_entity.id
_entity.type
_entity.pdbx_description
1 polymer ?
#
loop_
_entity_poly.entity_id
_entity_poly.type
_entity_poly.pdbx_seq_one_letter_code
_entity_poly.pdbx_strand_id
1 'polypeptide(L)'
;MQYQYEYLYLCSMNYNRIKQQAGHLPAFQIADAINSTLKESANLVITAPPGAGKSTVLPLTLLEATPQGKILMLEPRRLAARQIAERMASILGEPVGKTVGYRVRFENKVSSETRIEVLTEGILTRMLIHDATLEGVSAIIFDEFHERSINSDLALALTRQAQEIIRPDLKIIIMSATIDASAICEALQAPLIESEGRMFPVETIYSETGIARYDIYKEVAATILKAADKHEGDILAFLPGQAEIQKCKEILDASLSRASAGLTVPQVYPLYGNLPPEKQRLAIAPSREGERKIVLATPIAETSLTIEGVRIVVDSGLCRKLVYDARTGLSHLETVTISKDMATQRRGRAGRVAKGICYRLWTQTSEHLMEDQRQPEIEEADLTSMVLDIAAFGENNPQSLLWLTPPPSSNLLNAKELLLSLEAIEADGSITTLGRKMATLPCHPRIAKMMMSTESSALKALACDVAALLEEKDPMSDSEDSDMALRLSILHSQRQKNSLGRWARIAQIAQEYRKMLKVKEDNEPVDAEEVGRLIALAYPERIAMAIDNIGHFRMSNGKTLFIDSSDAMSAQQWLAIASLNVSAQPLGTNASTPLPSSGKAGKVFLSAPVNIIDLPTHEFDNVSWDSKAGIIRMQRERRIGTLVVDSKPLQDADKQQIIHILCTAIRKEGLSMLDWNEDVQRLQRRVAQVRAWHPEMELPDLSTTHLMETAYEWLPFYLDQGGKLKTSTAELRKLNLPEILWAQIPYEQQQEIDRLAPTHIVVPSGSHIRIDYRQGAEAPILSVRLQECFGMTQTPAVDDGRQPLLLELLSPGFKPVQLTQDLASFWQSTYFEVRKELKRRYPKHFWPENPLESEAVRGVKRKK
;
A
#
# COMPACT_ATOMS: atom_id res chain seq x y z
N MET A 1 34.42 33.83 -39.58
CA MET A 1 35.69 33.13 -39.85
C MET A 1 36.62 33.10 -38.63
N GLN A 2 36.89 34.22 -37.94
CA GLN A 2 37.82 34.27 -36.79
C GLN A 2 37.32 33.44 -35.61
N TYR A 3 36.03 33.48 -35.27
CA TYR A 3 35.36 32.64 -34.23
C TYR A 3 35.40 31.16 -34.55
N GLN A 4 35.34 30.81 -35.83
CA GLN A 4 35.38 29.42 -36.28
C GLN A 4 36.78 28.83 -36.19
N TYR A 5 37.83 29.66 -36.45
CA TYR A 5 39.25 29.27 -36.30
C TYR A 5 39.66 29.15 -34.83
N GLU A 6 39.25 30.07 -33.96
CA GLU A 6 39.47 29.94 -32.51
C GLU A 6 38.80 28.71 -31.89
N TYR A 7 37.59 28.44 -32.34
CA TYR A 7 36.85 27.24 -31.89
C TYR A 7 37.53 25.93 -32.31
N LEU A 8 37.92 25.79 -33.57
CA LEU A 8 38.64 24.62 -34.08
C LEU A 8 40.01 24.46 -33.38
N TYR A 9 40.71 25.52 -33.08
CA TYR A 9 41.94 25.52 -32.32
C TYR A 9 41.75 25.06 -30.87
N LEU A 10 40.71 25.54 -30.18
CA LEU A 10 40.36 25.11 -28.83
C LEU A 10 39.91 23.65 -28.79
N CYS A 11 39.13 23.19 -29.75
CA CYS A 11 38.73 21.78 -29.86
C CYS A 11 39.99 20.86 -30.09
N SER A 12 40.91 21.24 -30.96
CA SER A 12 42.12 20.46 -31.20
C SER A 12 43.08 20.43 -30.00
N MET A 13 43.17 21.53 -29.23
CA MET A 13 43.91 21.56 -27.97
C MET A 13 43.30 20.68 -26.90
N ASN A 14 41.96 20.74 -26.76
CA ASN A 14 41.25 19.90 -25.80
C ASN A 14 41.37 18.43 -26.17
N TYR A 15 41.21 18.04 -27.44
CA TYR A 15 41.35 16.66 -27.89
C TYR A 15 42.76 16.12 -27.60
N ASN A 16 43.84 16.89 -27.88
CA ASN A 16 45.21 16.49 -27.57
C ASN A 16 45.42 16.29 -26.05
N ARG A 17 44.84 17.13 -25.20
CA ARG A 17 44.90 16.96 -23.75
C ARG A 17 44.14 15.70 -23.29
N ILE A 18 42.92 15.48 -23.81
CA ILE A 18 42.13 14.26 -23.52
C ILE A 18 42.93 13.04 -23.94
N LYS A 19 43.50 13.01 -25.13
CA LYS A 19 44.33 11.91 -25.63
C LYS A 19 45.54 11.64 -24.74
N GLN A 20 46.22 12.70 -24.28
CA GLN A 20 47.40 12.58 -23.42
C GLN A 20 47.03 12.05 -22.02
N GLN A 21 45.96 12.54 -21.44
CA GLN A 21 45.55 12.20 -20.06
C GLN A 21 44.73 10.94 -19.95
N ALA A 22 43.90 10.62 -20.95
CA ALA A 22 42.90 9.56 -20.91
C ALA A 22 42.86 8.66 -22.16
N GLY A 23 43.74 8.85 -23.15
CA GLY A 23 43.76 8.04 -24.37
C GLY A 23 44.06 6.55 -24.19
N HIS A 24 44.59 6.17 -23.01
CA HIS A 24 44.81 4.78 -22.63
C HIS A 24 43.53 4.06 -22.14
N LEU A 25 42.46 4.82 -21.89
CA LEU A 25 41.20 4.26 -21.40
C LEU A 25 40.36 3.67 -22.56
N PRO A 26 39.71 2.52 -22.36
CA PRO A 26 38.92 1.86 -23.41
C PRO A 26 37.85 2.74 -24.05
N ALA A 27 37.20 3.60 -23.27
CA ALA A 27 36.18 4.53 -23.75
C ALA A 27 36.70 5.52 -24.81
N PHE A 28 38.00 5.87 -24.78
CA PHE A 28 38.58 6.75 -25.78
C PHE A 28 38.67 6.07 -27.15
N GLN A 29 38.85 4.74 -27.18
CA GLN A 29 39.00 3.99 -28.43
C GLN A 29 37.75 3.93 -29.28
N ILE A 30 36.56 4.08 -28.65
CA ILE A 30 35.26 4.07 -29.35
C ILE A 30 34.79 5.48 -29.73
N ALA A 31 35.52 6.54 -29.38
CA ALA A 31 35.12 7.93 -29.58
C ALA A 31 34.80 8.25 -31.05
N ASP A 32 35.66 7.79 -31.99
CA ASP A 32 35.46 8.03 -33.42
C ASP A 32 34.22 7.32 -33.96
N ALA A 33 33.95 6.11 -33.49
CA ALA A 33 32.74 5.38 -33.84
C ALA A 33 31.47 6.11 -33.32
N ILE A 34 31.51 6.60 -32.09
CA ILE A 34 30.40 7.39 -31.49
C ILE A 34 30.17 8.64 -32.33
N ASN A 35 31.20 9.42 -32.63
CA ASN A 35 31.08 10.64 -33.38
C ASN A 35 30.56 10.40 -34.80
N SER A 36 30.94 9.30 -35.45
CA SER A 36 30.42 8.91 -36.76
C SER A 36 28.93 8.51 -36.68
N THR A 37 28.56 7.67 -35.71
CA THR A 37 27.18 7.21 -35.53
C THR A 37 26.24 8.37 -35.23
N LEU A 38 26.65 9.34 -34.40
CA LEU A 38 25.80 10.50 -34.05
C LEU A 38 25.63 11.52 -35.21
N LYS A 39 26.32 11.36 -36.34
CA LYS A 39 26.01 12.09 -37.56
C LYS A 39 24.80 11.50 -38.30
N GLU A 40 24.59 10.18 -38.16
CA GLU A 40 23.56 9.42 -38.87
C GLU A 40 22.34 9.14 -38.00
N SER A 41 22.51 9.03 -36.68
CA SER A 41 21.44 8.76 -35.73
C SER A 41 21.38 9.83 -34.62
N ALA A 42 20.18 10.27 -34.25
CA ALA A 42 19.98 11.14 -33.09
C ALA A 42 20.10 10.36 -31.76
N ASN A 43 19.89 9.06 -31.77
CA ASN A 43 19.87 8.20 -30.57
C ASN A 43 21.04 7.21 -30.62
N LEU A 44 21.65 6.94 -29.44
CA LEU A 44 22.77 6.02 -29.33
C LEU A 44 22.77 5.32 -27.97
N VAL A 45 23.01 4.02 -27.96
CA VAL A 45 23.21 3.25 -26.72
C VAL A 45 24.68 2.82 -26.66
N ILE A 46 25.32 3.02 -25.52
CA ILE A 46 26.69 2.66 -25.26
C ILE A 46 26.78 1.73 -24.07
N THR A 47 27.36 0.56 -24.25
CA THR A 47 27.69 -0.34 -23.15
C THR A 47 29.19 -0.36 -22.92
N ALA A 48 29.60 -0.16 -21.68
CA ALA A 48 30.99 -0.19 -21.28
C ALA A 48 31.11 -0.68 -19.84
N PRO A 49 32.02 -1.59 -19.55
CA PRO A 49 32.24 -2.07 -18.20
C PRO A 49 32.70 -0.94 -17.26
N PRO A 50 32.47 -1.07 -15.95
CA PRO A 50 32.93 -0.11 -14.98
C PRO A 50 34.45 0.11 -15.05
N GLY A 51 34.87 1.37 -14.99
CA GLY A 51 36.31 1.73 -15.10
C GLY A 51 36.83 1.97 -16.52
N ALA A 52 36.03 1.74 -17.55
CA ALA A 52 36.41 2.02 -18.94
C ALA A 52 36.56 3.52 -19.25
N GLY A 53 36.20 4.42 -18.36
CA GLY A 53 36.22 5.86 -18.56
C GLY A 53 34.96 6.45 -19.21
N LYS A 54 33.85 5.66 -19.27
CA LYS A 54 32.58 6.09 -19.91
C LYS A 54 32.11 7.46 -19.40
N SER A 55 31.98 7.61 -18.09
CA SER A 55 31.41 8.83 -17.45
C SER A 55 32.35 10.04 -17.51
N THR A 56 33.67 9.87 -17.77
CA THR A 56 34.66 10.96 -17.72
C THR A 56 35.28 11.28 -19.05
N VAL A 57 35.39 10.32 -19.97
CA VAL A 57 36.05 10.48 -21.26
C VAL A 57 35.05 10.70 -22.38
N LEU A 58 34.00 9.88 -22.47
CA LEU A 58 33.02 9.98 -23.55
C LEU A 58 32.33 11.36 -23.63
N PRO A 59 31.86 11.98 -22.51
CA PRO A 59 31.27 13.32 -22.62
C PRO A 59 32.25 14.37 -23.16
N LEU A 60 33.54 14.25 -22.85
CA LEU A 60 34.59 15.14 -23.37
C LEU A 60 34.83 14.97 -24.88
N THR A 61 34.77 13.71 -25.37
CA THR A 61 34.97 13.44 -26.81
C THR A 61 33.77 13.91 -27.64
N LEU A 62 32.56 13.97 -27.04
CA LEU A 62 31.36 14.49 -27.70
C LEU A 62 31.40 16.00 -27.96
N LEU A 63 32.27 16.77 -27.31
CA LEU A 63 32.44 18.20 -27.62
C LEU A 63 32.78 18.45 -29.10
N GLU A 64 33.42 17.50 -29.75
CA GLU A 64 33.74 17.55 -31.17
C GLU A 64 32.54 17.25 -32.06
N ALA A 65 31.69 16.29 -31.66
CA ALA A 65 30.46 15.96 -32.38
C ALA A 65 29.32 17.02 -32.17
N THR A 66 29.43 17.81 -31.11
CA THR A 66 28.47 18.85 -30.78
C THR A 66 29.14 20.22 -30.70
N PRO A 67 29.57 20.79 -31.82
CA PRO A 67 30.34 22.03 -31.84
C PRO A 67 29.58 23.22 -31.29
N GLN A 68 28.26 23.18 -31.35
CA GLN A 68 27.37 24.21 -30.80
C GLN A 68 26.48 23.62 -29.75
N GLY A 69 26.08 24.44 -28.74
CA GLY A 69 25.19 24.03 -27.67
C GLY A 69 25.87 23.26 -26.55
N LYS A 70 25.08 22.90 -25.57
CA LYS A 70 25.50 22.21 -24.34
C LYS A 70 25.24 20.72 -24.41
N ILE A 71 26.02 19.98 -23.68
CA ILE A 71 25.82 18.56 -23.36
C ILE A 71 25.34 18.48 -21.92
N LEU A 72 24.14 17.94 -21.67
CA LEU A 72 23.64 17.65 -20.36
C LEU A 72 23.91 16.17 -20.05
N MET A 73 24.56 15.88 -18.94
CA MET A 73 24.85 14.52 -18.50
C MET A 73 24.16 14.23 -17.18
N LEU A 74 23.26 13.25 -17.17
CA LEU A 74 22.56 12.82 -15.96
C LEU A 74 23.38 11.80 -15.20
N GLU A 75 23.47 12.02 -13.89
CA GLU A 75 24.11 11.13 -12.94
C GLU A 75 23.19 10.98 -11.73
N PRO A 76 22.79 9.77 -11.31
CA PRO A 76 21.83 9.58 -10.23
C PRO A 76 22.31 10.09 -8.87
N ARG A 77 23.62 10.20 -8.67
CA ARG A 77 24.18 10.50 -7.34
C ARG A 77 24.92 11.82 -7.28
N ARG A 78 24.55 12.69 -6.33
CA ARG A 78 25.15 14.02 -6.15
C ARG A 78 26.66 14.01 -5.98
N LEU A 79 27.19 13.03 -5.20
CA LEU A 79 28.63 12.95 -4.99
C LEU A 79 29.37 12.57 -6.27
N ALA A 80 28.83 11.60 -7.00
CA ALA A 80 29.39 11.15 -8.27
C ALA A 80 29.36 12.27 -9.32
N ALA A 81 28.24 13.01 -9.43
CA ALA A 81 28.12 14.14 -10.35
C ALA A 81 29.21 15.18 -10.11
N ARG A 82 29.52 15.51 -8.85
CA ARG A 82 30.63 16.43 -8.53
C ARG A 82 32.00 15.84 -8.91
N GLN A 83 32.26 14.60 -8.52
CA GLN A 83 33.55 13.94 -8.79
C GLN A 83 33.79 13.76 -10.29
N ILE A 84 32.77 13.41 -11.06
CA ILE A 84 32.82 13.31 -12.51
C ILE A 84 33.16 14.65 -13.13
N ALA A 85 32.47 15.73 -12.71
CA ALA A 85 32.76 17.06 -13.21
C ALA A 85 34.16 17.53 -12.81
N GLU A 86 34.60 17.29 -11.57
CA GLU A 86 35.97 17.58 -11.12
C GLU A 86 37.01 16.81 -11.93
N ARG A 87 36.77 15.52 -12.18
CA ARG A 87 37.70 14.70 -12.99
C ARG A 87 37.78 15.16 -14.44
N MET A 88 36.65 15.43 -15.08
CA MET A 88 36.60 15.95 -16.43
C MET A 88 37.32 17.30 -16.56
N ALA A 89 37.08 18.23 -15.64
CA ALA A 89 37.76 19.50 -15.58
C ALA A 89 39.27 19.36 -15.39
N SER A 90 39.70 18.41 -14.52
CA SER A 90 41.12 18.07 -14.32
C SER A 90 41.79 17.51 -15.60
N ILE A 91 41.08 16.67 -16.37
CA ILE A 91 41.60 16.15 -17.67
C ILE A 91 41.82 17.32 -18.64
N LEU A 92 40.95 18.31 -18.65
CA LEU A 92 41.10 19.53 -19.45
C LEU A 92 42.13 20.53 -18.89
N GLY A 93 42.55 20.33 -17.61
CA GLY A 93 43.45 21.25 -16.91
C GLY A 93 42.78 22.58 -16.58
N GLU A 94 41.49 22.55 -16.28
CA GLU A 94 40.64 23.69 -16.01
C GLU A 94 39.91 23.59 -14.64
N PRO A 95 39.52 24.73 -14.03
CA PRO A 95 38.66 24.68 -12.85
C PRO A 95 37.24 24.24 -13.23
N VAL A 96 36.54 23.60 -12.30
CA VAL A 96 35.13 23.27 -12.46
C VAL A 96 34.29 24.54 -12.56
N GLY A 97 33.35 24.56 -13.51
CA GLY A 97 32.50 25.71 -13.84
C GLY A 97 32.93 26.45 -15.09
N LYS A 98 34.09 26.10 -15.69
CA LYS A 98 34.53 26.64 -16.98
C LYS A 98 33.92 25.81 -18.12
N THR A 99 34.68 24.93 -18.79
CA THR A 99 34.13 24.06 -19.85
C THR A 99 33.20 22.99 -19.27
N VAL A 100 33.53 22.43 -18.10
CA VAL A 100 32.76 21.42 -17.40
C VAL A 100 32.24 21.98 -16.07
N GLY A 101 30.97 21.84 -15.84
CA GLY A 101 30.33 22.23 -14.59
C GLY A 101 29.33 21.18 -14.08
N TYR A 102 28.72 21.42 -12.94
CA TYR A 102 27.67 20.57 -12.42
C TYR A 102 26.52 21.36 -11.80
N ARG A 103 25.33 20.73 -11.79
CA ARG A 103 24.14 21.20 -11.04
C ARG A 103 23.58 20.04 -10.26
N VAL A 104 23.52 20.21 -8.95
CA VAL A 104 22.85 19.27 -8.03
C VAL A 104 21.87 20.04 -7.19
N ARG A 105 20.95 19.36 -6.51
CA ARG A 105 19.95 20.02 -5.67
C ARG A 105 20.61 20.97 -4.68
N PHE A 106 20.23 22.24 -4.72
CA PHE A 106 20.74 23.37 -3.89
C PHE A 106 22.23 23.75 -4.10
N GLU A 107 22.88 23.25 -5.15
CA GLU A 107 24.26 23.64 -5.45
C GLU A 107 24.53 23.59 -6.94
N ASN A 108 25.22 24.61 -7.46
CA ASN A 108 25.69 24.63 -8.83
C ASN A 108 27.08 25.24 -8.95
N LYS A 109 27.84 24.78 -9.94
CA LYS A 109 29.11 25.36 -10.40
C LYS A 109 29.13 25.36 -11.92
N VAL A 110 28.54 26.36 -12.51
CA VAL A 110 28.44 26.56 -13.96
C VAL A 110 28.66 28.05 -14.30
N SER A 111 29.09 28.33 -15.50
CA SER A 111 29.22 29.66 -16.04
C SER A 111 28.64 29.76 -17.48
N SER A 112 28.73 30.91 -18.12
CA SER A 112 28.33 31.08 -19.51
C SER A 112 29.24 30.27 -20.49
N GLU A 113 30.43 29.90 -20.05
CA GLU A 113 31.40 29.13 -20.85
C GLU A 113 31.15 27.60 -20.72
N THR A 114 30.29 27.18 -19.78
CA THR A 114 30.09 25.75 -19.51
C THR A 114 29.36 25.09 -20.66
N ARG A 115 30.02 24.06 -21.21
CA ARG A 115 29.58 23.24 -22.35
C ARG A 115 29.05 21.87 -21.91
N ILE A 116 29.63 21.27 -20.87
CA ILE A 116 29.18 20.03 -20.28
C ILE A 116 28.66 20.35 -18.89
N GLU A 117 27.37 20.09 -18.66
CA GLU A 117 26.75 20.21 -17.34
C GLU A 117 26.38 18.83 -16.81
N VAL A 118 27.02 18.38 -15.72
CA VAL A 118 26.68 17.15 -15.04
C VAL A 118 25.54 17.45 -14.06
N LEU A 119 24.39 16.80 -14.26
CA LEU A 119 23.14 17.05 -13.55
C LEU A 119 22.71 15.85 -12.73
N THR A 120 22.06 16.09 -11.58
CA THR A 120 21.20 15.04 -11.01
C THR A 120 19.88 15.01 -11.77
N GLU A 121 19.31 13.81 -11.93
CA GLU A 121 18.18 13.48 -12.82
C GLU A 121 16.99 14.45 -12.71
N GLY A 122 16.52 14.75 -11.49
CA GLY A 122 15.38 15.65 -11.26
C GLY A 122 15.62 17.12 -11.70
N ILE A 123 16.86 17.49 -12.04
CA ILE A 123 17.15 18.82 -12.61
C ILE A 123 16.76 18.88 -14.07
N LEU A 124 17.03 17.84 -14.86
CA LEU A 124 16.62 17.79 -16.25
C LEU A 124 15.08 17.80 -16.36
N THR A 125 14.39 17.02 -15.55
CA THR A 125 12.90 17.03 -15.49
C THR A 125 12.38 18.44 -15.33
N ARG A 126 12.95 19.24 -14.40
CA ARG A 126 12.54 20.63 -14.20
C ARG A 126 12.91 21.55 -15.35
N MET A 127 14.06 21.33 -15.99
CA MET A 127 14.42 22.09 -17.20
C MET A 127 13.39 21.86 -18.30
N LEU A 128 12.98 20.60 -18.54
CA LEU A 128 11.95 20.22 -19.52
C LEU A 128 10.56 20.80 -19.18
N ILE A 129 10.17 20.81 -17.90
CA ILE A 129 8.92 21.43 -17.46
C ILE A 129 8.93 22.95 -17.69
N HIS A 130 10.07 23.60 -17.48
CA HIS A 130 10.21 25.04 -17.68
C HIS A 130 10.27 25.41 -19.16
N ASP A 131 11.05 24.65 -19.94
CA ASP A 131 11.27 24.83 -21.37
C ASP A 131 11.51 23.48 -22.05
N ALA A 132 10.47 22.93 -22.65
CA ALA A 132 10.54 21.66 -23.39
C ALA A 132 11.41 21.74 -24.65
N THR A 133 11.72 22.95 -25.14
CA THR A 133 12.59 23.14 -26.31
C THR A 133 14.06 22.89 -25.97
N LEU A 134 14.45 23.01 -24.69
CA LEU A 134 15.84 22.94 -24.24
C LEU A 134 16.78 23.76 -25.13
N GLU A 135 16.43 25.05 -25.32
CA GLU A 135 17.20 25.92 -26.18
C GLU A 135 18.68 25.93 -25.80
N GLY A 136 19.55 25.78 -26.79
CA GLY A 136 21.01 25.72 -26.60
C GLY A 136 21.54 24.38 -26.10
N VAL A 137 20.70 23.32 -25.94
CA VAL A 137 21.13 21.96 -25.64
C VAL A 137 21.20 21.14 -26.93
N SER A 138 22.32 20.48 -27.17
CA SER A 138 22.54 19.63 -28.34
C SER A 138 22.51 18.13 -28.05
N ALA A 139 22.84 17.72 -26.84
CA ALA A 139 22.85 16.32 -26.46
C ALA A 139 22.50 16.12 -24.97
N ILE A 140 21.83 15.01 -24.67
CA ILE A 140 21.56 14.55 -23.32
C ILE A 140 22.15 13.15 -23.18
N ILE A 141 22.95 12.96 -22.13
CA ILE A 141 23.58 11.69 -21.78
C ILE A 141 22.91 11.18 -20.51
N PHE A 142 22.35 9.98 -20.55
CA PHE A 142 21.85 9.25 -19.40
C PHE A 142 22.91 8.27 -18.94
N ASP A 143 23.68 8.60 -17.89
CA ASP A 143 24.68 7.70 -17.34
C ASP A 143 24.10 6.78 -16.26
N GLU A 144 24.71 5.62 -16.07
CA GLU A 144 24.27 4.58 -15.14
C GLU A 144 22.77 4.20 -15.31
N PHE A 145 22.25 4.28 -16.53
CA PHE A 145 20.81 4.10 -16.81
C PHE A 145 20.29 2.73 -16.38
N HIS A 146 21.15 1.74 -16.24
CA HIS A 146 20.82 0.43 -15.70
C HIS A 146 20.37 0.45 -14.22
N GLU A 147 20.55 1.56 -13.49
CA GLU A 147 19.98 1.71 -12.14
C GLU A 147 18.45 1.85 -12.17
N ARG A 148 17.86 2.24 -13.32
CA ARG A 148 16.42 2.33 -13.56
C ARG A 148 15.69 3.10 -12.48
N SER A 149 16.22 4.26 -12.07
CA SER A 149 15.56 5.17 -11.14
C SER A 149 14.30 5.75 -11.77
N ILE A 150 13.28 6.03 -10.96
CA ILE A 150 12.03 6.69 -11.41
C ILE A 150 12.31 8.03 -12.11
N ASN A 151 13.28 8.80 -11.61
CA ASN A 151 13.64 10.09 -12.20
C ASN A 151 14.35 9.95 -13.54
N SER A 152 15.17 8.92 -13.72
CA SER A 152 15.83 8.62 -14.99
C SER A 152 14.81 8.18 -16.04
N ASP A 153 13.90 7.27 -15.67
CA ASP A 153 12.84 6.80 -16.56
C ASP A 153 11.91 7.94 -16.97
N LEU A 154 11.51 8.81 -16.04
CA LEU A 154 10.72 10.02 -16.32
C LEU A 154 11.46 11.00 -17.23
N ALA A 155 12.70 11.33 -16.89
CA ALA A 155 13.51 12.26 -17.67
C ALA A 155 13.69 11.77 -19.11
N LEU A 156 13.90 10.46 -19.31
CA LEU A 156 13.98 9.86 -20.64
C LEU A 156 12.65 9.96 -21.39
N ALA A 157 11.51 9.61 -20.73
CA ALA A 157 10.19 9.68 -21.36
C ALA A 157 9.85 11.11 -21.82
N LEU A 158 10.09 12.11 -20.96
CA LEU A 158 9.87 13.53 -21.32
C LEU A 158 10.83 14.01 -22.40
N THR A 159 12.11 13.60 -22.37
CA THR A 159 13.09 13.95 -23.40
C THR A 159 12.71 13.36 -24.75
N ARG A 160 12.25 12.11 -24.78
CA ARG A 160 11.77 11.46 -26.01
C ARG A 160 10.54 12.16 -26.58
N GLN A 161 9.61 12.56 -25.71
CA GLN A 161 8.45 13.33 -26.12
C GLN A 161 8.86 14.69 -26.72
N ALA A 162 9.81 15.38 -26.09
CA ALA A 162 10.33 16.64 -26.62
C ALA A 162 11.10 16.44 -27.94
N GLN A 163 11.90 15.38 -28.06
CA GLN A 163 12.61 15.02 -29.27
C GLN A 163 11.65 14.76 -30.43
N GLU A 164 10.61 13.95 -30.21
CA GLU A 164 9.66 13.58 -31.25
C GLU A 164 8.83 14.77 -31.76
N ILE A 165 8.37 15.65 -30.85
CA ILE A 165 7.43 16.71 -31.21
C ILE A 165 8.12 18.03 -31.58
N ILE A 166 9.21 18.40 -30.88
CA ILE A 166 9.77 19.76 -30.91
C ILE A 166 11.22 19.79 -31.40
N ARG A 167 12.05 18.78 -30.98
CA ARG A 167 13.50 18.80 -31.14
C ARG A 167 14.06 17.54 -31.78
N PRO A 168 13.70 17.23 -33.05
CA PRO A 168 14.19 16.02 -33.73
C PRO A 168 15.72 15.99 -33.90
N ASP A 169 16.39 17.12 -33.73
CA ASP A 169 17.83 17.28 -33.75
C ASP A 169 18.55 16.91 -32.45
N LEU A 170 17.79 16.85 -31.30
CA LEU A 170 18.34 16.58 -29.97
C LEU A 170 18.88 15.16 -29.89
N LYS A 171 20.14 15.03 -29.49
CA LYS A 171 20.79 13.72 -29.35
C LYS A 171 20.51 13.10 -27.98
N ILE A 172 20.06 11.85 -27.96
CA ILE A 172 19.85 11.04 -26.73
C ILE A 172 20.90 9.94 -26.71
N ILE A 173 21.72 9.92 -25.67
CA ILE A 173 22.80 8.95 -25.50
C ILE A 173 22.58 8.23 -24.17
N ILE A 174 22.37 6.92 -24.23
CA ILE A 174 22.21 6.08 -23.03
C ILE A 174 23.53 5.36 -22.76
N MET A 175 24.09 5.50 -21.56
CA MET A 175 25.25 4.76 -21.11
C MET A 175 24.89 3.74 -20.03
N SER A 176 25.23 2.50 -20.24
CA SER A 176 24.93 1.39 -19.34
C SER A 176 26.17 0.55 -19.04
N ALA A 177 26.21 -0.07 -17.86
CA ALA A 177 27.23 -1.05 -17.48
C ALA A 177 26.80 -2.51 -17.77
N THR A 178 25.53 -2.75 -18.06
CA THR A 178 25.00 -4.08 -18.36
C THR A 178 24.99 -4.38 -19.84
N ILE A 179 25.23 -5.64 -20.20
CA ILE A 179 25.39 -6.09 -21.59
C ILE A 179 24.03 -6.16 -22.31
N ASP A 180 22.96 -6.43 -21.62
CA ASP A 180 21.62 -6.51 -22.24
C ASP A 180 21.00 -5.12 -22.40
N ALA A 181 21.34 -4.48 -23.50
CA ALA A 181 20.77 -3.20 -23.91
C ALA A 181 19.67 -3.33 -24.99
N SER A 182 19.29 -4.57 -25.35
CA SER A 182 18.40 -4.86 -26.48
C SER A 182 17.06 -4.12 -26.38
N ALA A 183 16.40 -4.17 -25.22
CA ALA A 183 15.13 -3.48 -25.00
C ALA A 183 15.27 -1.96 -25.12
N ILE A 184 16.40 -1.38 -24.69
CA ILE A 184 16.66 0.06 -24.79
C ILE A 184 16.90 0.44 -26.26
N CYS A 185 17.70 -0.35 -26.98
CA CYS A 185 17.96 -0.13 -28.40
C CYS A 185 16.70 -0.20 -29.25
N GLU A 186 15.83 -1.18 -28.98
CA GLU A 186 14.55 -1.34 -29.66
C GLU A 186 13.63 -0.15 -29.37
N ALA A 187 13.44 0.22 -28.08
CA ALA A 187 12.59 1.32 -27.68
C ALA A 187 13.02 2.67 -28.25
N LEU A 188 14.33 2.92 -28.36
CA LEU A 188 14.89 4.17 -28.87
C LEU A 188 15.21 4.12 -30.37
N GLN A 189 15.07 2.96 -31.03
CA GLN A 189 15.55 2.73 -32.38
C GLN A 189 17.00 3.18 -32.54
N ALA A 190 17.83 2.85 -31.55
CA ALA A 190 19.20 3.34 -31.44
C ALA A 190 20.23 2.25 -31.74
N PRO A 191 21.31 2.55 -32.48
CA PRO A 191 22.46 1.65 -32.62
C PRO A 191 23.13 1.44 -31.26
N LEU A 192 23.77 0.27 -31.10
CA LEU A 192 24.58 -0.11 -29.95
C LEU A 192 26.08 0.01 -30.30
N ILE A 193 26.83 0.65 -29.41
CA ILE A 193 28.28 0.63 -29.43
C ILE A 193 28.79 0.01 -28.13
N GLU A 194 29.62 -1.01 -28.25
CA GLU A 194 30.21 -1.70 -27.12
C GLU A 194 31.68 -1.33 -26.93
N SER A 195 32.06 -1.04 -25.70
CA SER A 195 33.47 -0.81 -25.35
C SER A 195 34.04 -2.04 -24.65
N GLU A 196 35.07 -2.60 -25.19
CA GLU A 196 35.83 -3.68 -24.57
C GLU A 196 36.69 -3.12 -23.43
N GLY A 197 36.18 -3.25 -22.20
CA GLY A 197 36.95 -2.86 -21.01
C GLY A 197 37.86 -4.01 -20.55
N ARG A 198 39.06 -3.69 -20.07
CA ARG A 198 39.93 -4.67 -19.40
C ARG A 198 39.44 -4.85 -17.95
N MET A 199 38.75 -5.96 -17.68
CA MET A 199 38.54 -6.45 -16.33
C MET A 199 39.48 -7.60 -16.05
N PHE A 200 40.10 -7.56 -14.87
CA PHE A 200 40.92 -8.71 -14.43
C PHE A 200 39.97 -9.84 -13.93
N PRO A 201 40.39 -11.10 -14.06
CA PRO A 201 39.61 -12.22 -13.55
C PRO A 201 39.32 -12.08 -12.05
N VAL A 202 38.10 -12.39 -11.66
CA VAL A 202 37.67 -12.40 -10.26
C VAL A 202 37.20 -13.82 -9.91
N GLU A 203 37.91 -14.46 -8.99
CA GLU A 203 37.48 -15.72 -8.40
C GLU A 203 36.28 -15.53 -7.51
N THR A 204 35.26 -16.35 -7.66
CA THR A 204 34.04 -16.28 -6.84
C THR A 204 33.99 -17.48 -5.91
N ILE A 205 33.85 -17.20 -4.60
CA ILE A 205 33.75 -18.18 -3.53
C ILE A 205 32.36 -18.03 -2.89
N TYR A 206 31.58 -19.13 -2.96
CA TYR A 206 30.24 -19.17 -2.39
C TYR A 206 30.27 -19.71 -0.95
N SER A 207 29.30 -19.29 -0.15
CA SER A 207 29.05 -19.89 1.17
C SER A 207 28.41 -21.26 1.01
N GLU A 208 28.65 -22.12 1.98
CA GLU A 208 27.99 -23.44 2.08
C GLU A 208 26.58 -23.30 2.67
N THR A 209 26.29 -22.19 3.33
CA THR A 209 25.01 -21.91 3.99
C THR A 209 24.23 -20.82 3.24
N GLY A 210 22.89 -20.82 3.40
CA GLY A 210 22.05 -19.74 2.87
C GLY A 210 22.26 -18.40 3.58
N ILE A 211 21.65 -17.32 3.06
CA ILE A 211 21.79 -15.97 3.58
C ILE A 211 21.20 -15.87 5.00
N ALA A 212 22.04 -15.50 5.98
CA ALA A 212 21.62 -15.21 7.35
C ALA A 212 21.09 -13.76 7.49
N ARG A 213 19.81 -13.55 7.24
CA ARG A 213 19.23 -12.19 7.21
C ARG A 213 19.39 -11.40 8.51
N TYR A 214 19.28 -12.05 9.67
CA TYR A 214 19.28 -11.37 10.97
C TYR A 214 20.69 -11.05 11.51
N ASP A 215 21.65 -11.94 11.30
CA ASP A 215 23.01 -11.84 11.84
C ASP A 215 24.07 -11.65 10.74
N ILE A 216 23.67 -11.21 9.57
CA ILE A 216 24.53 -11.07 8.40
C ILE A 216 25.82 -10.27 8.68
N TYR A 217 25.76 -9.29 9.59
CA TYR A 217 26.92 -8.49 9.98
C TYR A 217 28.01 -9.32 10.68
N LYS A 218 27.65 -10.40 11.38
CA LYS A 218 28.58 -11.34 12.02
C LYS A 218 29.31 -12.18 10.96
N GLU A 219 28.55 -12.69 9.98
CA GLU A 219 29.11 -13.50 8.90
C GLU A 219 30.02 -12.67 7.99
N VAL A 220 29.61 -11.42 7.66
CA VAL A 220 30.45 -10.48 6.94
C VAL A 220 31.75 -10.23 7.69
N ALA A 221 31.70 -9.91 9.00
CA ALA A 221 32.90 -9.67 9.80
C ALA A 221 33.83 -10.89 9.85
N ALA A 222 33.28 -12.09 10.07
CA ALA A 222 34.06 -13.33 10.08
C ALA A 222 34.74 -13.60 8.73
N THR A 223 34.02 -13.37 7.63
CA THR A 223 34.55 -13.55 6.27
C THR A 223 35.62 -12.51 5.95
N ILE A 224 35.45 -11.26 6.37
CA ILE A 224 36.46 -10.20 6.24
C ILE A 224 37.76 -10.61 6.94
N LEU A 225 37.69 -11.07 8.19
CA LEU A 225 38.87 -11.50 8.96
C LEU A 225 39.57 -12.67 8.26
N LYS A 226 38.81 -13.67 7.81
CA LYS A 226 39.33 -14.82 7.04
C LYS A 226 39.97 -14.37 5.72
N ALA A 227 39.34 -13.42 5.02
CA ALA A 227 39.86 -12.92 3.75
C ALA A 227 41.11 -12.04 3.95
N ALA A 228 41.15 -11.27 5.05
CA ALA A 228 42.27 -10.45 5.43
C ALA A 228 43.52 -11.27 5.74
N ASP A 229 43.35 -12.44 6.32
CA ASP A 229 44.45 -13.39 6.63
C ASP A 229 44.96 -14.12 5.37
N LYS A 230 44.10 -14.43 4.43
CA LYS A 230 44.43 -15.27 3.25
C LYS A 230 44.91 -14.50 2.04
N HIS A 231 44.54 -13.24 1.89
CA HIS A 231 44.74 -12.50 0.65
C HIS A 231 45.26 -11.09 0.91
N GLU A 232 45.94 -10.53 -0.04
CA GLU A 232 46.44 -9.16 -0.04
C GLU A 232 45.48 -8.19 -0.76
N GLY A 233 45.58 -6.89 -0.43
CA GLY A 233 44.80 -5.80 -1.02
C GLY A 233 43.65 -5.34 -0.15
N ASP A 234 43.05 -4.24 -0.55
CA ASP A 234 41.93 -3.64 0.17
C ASP A 234 40.66 -4.48 0.03
N ILE A 235 39.79 -4.45 1.08
CA ILE A 235 38.55 -5.20 1.16
C ILE A 235 37.37 -4.23 1.06
N LEU A 236 36.44 -4.53 0.17
CA LEU A 236 35.13 -3.87 0.10
C LEU A 236 34.02 -4.86 0.48
N ALA A 237 33.31 -4.56 1.54
CA ALA A 237 32.20 -5.40 2.00
C ALA A 237 30.86 -4.68 1.82
N PHE A 238 29.89 -5.38 1.20
CA PHE A 238 28.53 -4.87 1.00
C PHE A 238 27.59 -5.36 2.09
N LEU A 239 26.95 -4.42 2.76
CA LEU A 239 25.96 -4.62 3.83
C LEU A 239 24.66 -3.89 3.51
N PRO A 240 23.49 -4.38 3.98
CA PRO A 240 22.20 -3.80 3.58
C PRO A 240 22.00 -2.38 4.10
N GLY A 241 22.51 -2.03 5.28
CA GLY A 241 22.24 -0.74 5.89
C GLY A 241 23.27 -0.25 6.91
N GLN A 242 23.07 0.97 7.41
CA GLN A 242 23.97 1.65 8.35
C GLN A 242 24.10 0.88 9.69
N ALA A 243 22.98 0.29 10.19
CA ALA A 243 23.00 -0.44 11.45
C ALA A 243 23.90 -1.69 11.38
N GLU A 244 23.80 -2.42 10.26
CA GLU A 244 24.63 -3.60 10.01
C GLU A 244 26.11 -3.23 9.82
N ILE A 245 26.37 -2.11 9.13
CA ILE A 245 27.74 -1.55 8.99
C ILE A 245 28.34 -1.23 10.34
N GLN A 246 27.61 -0.55 11.23
CA GLN A 246 28.09 -0.17 12.53
C GLN A 246 28.40 -1.39 13.41
N LYS A 247 27.48 -2.36 13.48
CA LYS A 247 27.67 -3.62 14.22
C LYS A 247 28.86 -4.43 13.67
N CYS A 248 28.99 -4.51 12.34
CA CYS A 248 30.12 -5.17 11.69
C CYS A 248 31.44 -4.47 12.06
N LYS A 249 31.45 -3.12 12.03
CA LYS A 249 32.63 -2.33 12.39
C LYS A 249 33.06 -2.58 13.84
N GLU A 250 32.12 -2.60 14.80
CA GLU A 250 32.40 -2.86 16.21
C GLU A 250 33.07 -4.24 16.41
N ILE A 251 32.59 -5.28 15.70
CA ILE A 251 33.21 -6.62 15.74
C ILE A 251 34.62 -6.60 15.17
N LEU A 252 34.81 -5.92 14.02
CA LEU A 252 36.11 -5.84 13.37
C LEU A 252 37.11 -5.06 14.22
N ASP A 253 36.75 -3.89 14.74
CA ASP A 253 37.60 -3.07 15.61
C ASP A 253 38.04 -3.85 16.85
N ALA A 254 37.11 -4.58 17.50
CA ALA A 254 37.42 -5.42 18.64
C ALA A 254 38.36 -6.60 18.33
N SER A 255 38.21 -7.22 17.17
CA SER A 255 39.01 -8.37 16.70
C SER A 255 40.38 -7.95 16.24
N LEU A 256 40.49 -6.88 15.46
CA LEU A 256 41.74 -6.35 14.94
C LEU A 256 42.60 -5.75 16.04
N SER A 257 42.03 -5.11 17.06
CA SER A 257 42.75 -4.59 18.22
C SER A 257 43.42 -5.69 19.07
N ARG A 258 42.84 -6.89 19.09
CA ARG A 258 43.41 -8.04 19.82
C ARG A 258 44.56 -8.71 19.04
N ALA A 259 44.57 -8.62 17.71
CA ALA A 259 45.59 -9.22 16.85
C ALA A 259 46.87 -8.36 16.70
N SER A 260 46.90 -7.13 17.21
CA SER A 260 47.92 -6.10 16.91
C SER A 260 49.19 -6.16 17.74
N ALA A 261 49.76 -7.35 17.96
CA ALA A 261 51.10 -7.46 18.48
C ALA A 261 52.15 -7.32 17.34
N GLY A 262 52.36 -6.10 16.84
CA GLY A 262 53.49 -5.79 15.92
C GLY A 262 53.23 -5.74 14.42
N LEU A 263 51.96 -5.83 13.97
CA LEU A 263 51.60 -5.75 12.53
C LEU A 263 50.77 -4.49 12.23
N THR A 264 50.89 -3.94 11.03
CA THR A 264 50.01 -2.86 10.55
C THR A 264 48.55 -3.36 10.48
N VAL A 265 47.72 -2.81 11.35
CA VAL A 265 46.29 -3.20 11.42
C VAL A 265 45.50 -2.52 10.33
N PRO A 266 44.68 -3.26 9.53
CA PRO A 266 43.80 -2.64 8.53
C PRO A 266 42.82 -1.66 9.19
N GLN A 267 42.67 -0.47 8.57
CA GLN A 267 41.71 0.52 9.06
C GLN A 267 40.30 0.26 8.48
N VAL A 268 39.26 0.37 9.32
CA VAL A 268 37.87 0.09 8.94
C VAL A 268 37.10 1.40 8.70
N TYR A 269 36.64 1.60 7.46
CA TYR A 269 35.92 2.78 7.02
C TYR A 269 34.47 2.45 6.65
N PRO A 270 33.48 3.06 7.32
CA PRO A 270 32.09 2.98 6.87
C PRO A 270 31.88 3.86 5.63
N LEU A 271 30.96 3.44 4.73
CA LEU A 271 30.58 4.18 3.52
C LEU A 271 29.09 4.01 3.23
N TYR A 272 28.32 5.06 3.47
CA TYR A 272 26.86 5.13 3.20
C TYR A 272 26.45 6.57 2.90
N GLY A 273 25.27 6.77 2.30
CA GLY A 273 24.83 8.05 1.73
C GLY A 273 24.81 9.23 2.72
N ASN A 274 24.39 8.99 3.95
CA ASN A 274 24.25 10.03 4.99
C ASN A 274 25.55 10.28 5.79
N LEU A 275 26.67 9.70 5.36
CA LEU A 275 27.96 9.96 6.00
C LEU A 275 28.48 11.36 5.61
N PRO A 276 29.09 12.13 6.54
CA PRO A 276 29.71 13.41 6.21
C PRO A 276 30.71 13.30 5.03
N PRO A 277 30.76 14.28 4.11
CA PRO A 277 31.59 14.22 2.91
C PRO A 277 33.07 13.95 3.18
N GLU A 278 33.62 14.47 4.26
CA GLU A 278 35.01 14.22 4.66
C GLU A 278 35.26 12.74 4.97
N LYS A 279 34.36 12.10 5.70
CA LYS A 279 34.46 10.67 6.03
C LYS A 279 34.25 9.80 4.78
N GLN A 280 33.36 10.22 3.86
CA GLN A 280 33.21 9.53 2.59
C GLN A 280 34.51 9.61 1.75
N ARG A 281 35.15 10.79 1.68
CA ARG A 281 36.46 10.95 0.99
C ARG A 281 37.54 10.03 1.56
N LEU A 282 37.62 9.89 2.88
CA LEU A 282 38.57 8.99 3.53
C LEU A 282 38.34 7.52 3.15
N ALA A 283 37.09 7.08 3.05
CA ALA A 283 36.78 5.72 2.62
C ALA A 283 37.13 5.45 1.15
N ILE A 284 37.03 6.48 0.28
CA ILE A 284 37.28 6.38 -1.17
C ILE A 284 38.74 6.55 -1.52
N ALA A 285 39.47 7.44 -0.81
CA ALA A 285 40.87 7.74 -1.11
C ALA A 285 41.76 6.48 -1.12
N PRO A 286 42.79 6.41 -1.96
CA PRO A 286 43.72 5.26 -2.00
C PRO A 286 44.38 5.06 -0.64
N SER A 287 44.69 3.81 -0.29
CA SER A 287 45.49 3.46 0.87
C SER A 287 46.91 3.96 0.71
N ARG A 288 47.55 4.36 1.83
CA ARG A 288 48.96 4.71 1.80
C ARG A 288 49.81 3.46 1.52
N GLU A 289 50.99 3.64 1.01
CA GLU A 289 51.91 2.54 0.77
C GLU A 289 52.18 1.76 2.07
N GLY A 290 51.96 0.44 2.03
CA GLY A 290 52.08 -0.41 3.21
C GLY A 290 50.88 -0.43 4.14
N GLU A 291 49.86 0.41 3.95
CA GLU A 291 48.61 0.37 4.68
C GLU A 291 47.52 -0.42 3.92
N ARG A 292 46.60 -1.01 4.69
CA ARG A 292 45.45 -1.76 4.14
C ARG A 292 44.16 -1.24 4.75
N LYS A 293 43.12 -1.13 3.92
CA LYS A 293 41.79 -0.70 4.41
C LYS A 293 40.71 -1.72 4.18
N ILE A 294 39.72 -1.66 5.02
CA ILE A 294 38.45 -2.39 4.92
C ILE A 294 37.34 -1.34 4.81
N VAL A 295 36.62 -1.34 3.69
CA VAL A 295 35.49 -0.45 3.46
C VAL A 295 34.19 -1.24 3.62
N LEU A 296 33.35 -0.83 4.59
CA LEU A 296 32.02 -1.38 4.82
C LEU A 296 30.99 -0.47 4.14
N ALA A 297 30.37 -0.93 3.07
CA ALA A 297 29.53 -0.09 2.22
C ALA A 297 28.10 -0.60 2.09
N THR A 298 27.15 0.32 1.94
CA THR A 298 25.84 0.05 1.34
C THR A 298 25.97 -0.01 -0.19
N PRO A 299 24.88 -0.27 -0.97
CA PRO A 299 24.92 -0.23 -2.43
C PRO A 299 25.48 1.08 -3.05
N ILE A 300 25.76 2.11 -2.27
CA ILE A 300 26.41 3.35 -2.75
C ILE A 300 27.76 3.08 -3.44
N ALA A 301 28.48 2.02 -3.04
CA ALA A 301 29.74 1.62 -3.63
C ALA A 301 29.60 0.64 -4.80
N GLU A 302 28.38 0.37 -5.28
CA GLU A 302 28.09 -0.63 -6.31
C GLU A 302 28.42 -0.10 -7.72
N THR A 303 28.13 1.19 -8.02
CA THR A 303 28.23 1.76 -9.36
C THR A 303 29.20 2.94 -9.44
N SER A 304 28.77 4.14 -9.39
CA SER A 304 29.47 5.38 -9.76
C SER A 304 30.75 5.73 -8.97
N LEU A 305 30.99 5.13 -7.78
CA LEU A 305 32.17 5.44 -6.96
C LEU A 305 33.33 4.48 -7.26
N THR A 306 34.51 5.00 -7.56
CA THR A 306 35.73 4.20 -7.68
C THR A 306 36.50 4.24 -6.37
N ILE A 307 36.66 3.08 -5.74
CA ILE A 307 37.50 2.90 -4.57
C ILE A 307 38.76 2.22 -5.05
N GLU A 308 39.87 2.94 -5.04
CA GLU A 308 41.18 2.40 -5.52
C GLU A 308 41.71 1.36 -4.53
N GLY A 309 42.48 0.36 -5.05
CA GLY A 309 43.14 -0.65 -4.23
C GLY A 309 42.28 -1.88 -3.87
N VAL A 310 40.97 -1.88 -4.14
CA VAL A 310 40.09 -3.01 -3.83
C VAL A 310 40.45 -4.24 -4.69
N ARG A 311 40.80 -5.34 -4.00
CA ARG A 311 41.05 -6.66 -4.62
C ARG A 311 40.12 -7.75 -4.04
N ILE A 312 39.49 -7.49 -2.95
CA ILE A 312 38.61 -8.45 -2.27
C ILE A 312 37.25 -7.82 -2.08
N VAL A 313 36.22 -8.53 -2.48
CA VAL A 313 34.83 -8.18 -2.24
C VAL A 313 34.18 -9.21 -1.32
N VAL A 314 33.46 -8.76 -0.30
CA VAL A 314 32.58 -9.58 0.54
C VAL A 314 31.16 -9.11 0.33
N ASP A 315 30.32 -9.95 -0.25
CA ASP A 315 28.94 -9.57 -0.60
C ASP A 315 27.93 -10.34 0.28
N SER A 316 27.15 -9.59 1.04
CA SER A 316 26.09 -10.14 1.89
C SER A 316 24.91 -10.72 1.10
N GLY A 317 24.74 -10.39 -0.18
CA GLY A 317 23.58 -10.76 -0.98
C GLY A 317 22.30 -9.97 -0.64
N LEU A 318 22.43 -8.91 0.18
CA LEU A 318 21.30 -8.12 0.67
C LEU A 318 21.43 -6.64 0.33
N CYS A 319 20.29 -5.97 0.17
CA CYS A 319 20.19 -4.52 0.10
C CYS A 319 18.92 -4.03 0.82
N ARG A 320 18.87 -2.73 1.13
CA ARG A 320 17.64 -2.08 1.56
C ARG A 320 16.98 -1.40 0.38
N LYS A 321 15.70 -1.66 0.21
CA LYS A 321 14.85 -1.10 -0.83
C LYS A 321 13.69 -0.35 -0.17
N LEU A 322 13.34 0.80 -0.74
CA LEU A 322 12.13 1.51 -0.37
C LEU A 322 10.97 0.89 -1.14
N VAL A 323 10.00 0.34 -0.43
CA VAL A 323 8.79 -0.29 -1.01
C VAL A 323 7.59 0.56 -0.66
N TYR A 324 6.82 0.92 -1.66
CA TYR A 324 5.56 1.66 -1.51
C TYR A 324 4.40 0.68 -1.39
N ASP A 325 3.65 0.74 -0.29
CA ASP A 325 2.41 -0.01 -0.14
C ASP A 325 1.23 0.83 -0.63
N ALA A 326 0.77 0.53 -1.84
CA ALA A 326 -0.34 1.22 -2.49
C ALA A 326 -1.64 1.23 -1.67
N ARG A 327 -1.88 0.20 -0.84
CA ARG A 327 -3.08 0.11 0.02
C ARG A 327 -3.03 1.07 1.21
N THR A 328 -1.85 1.49 1.60
CA THR A 328 -1.64 2.31 2.80
C THR A 328 -1.15 3.71 2.49
N GLY A 329 -0.68 3.95 1.25
CA GLY A 329 -0.02 5.18 0.85
C GLY A 329 1.29 5.44 1.60
N LEU A 330 1.91 4.40 2.17
CA LEU A 330 3.13 4.51 2.96
C LEU A 330 4.28 3.76 2.30
N SER A 331 5.46 4.40 2.29
CA SER A 331 6.70 3.73 1.92
C SER A 331 7.43 3.24 3.18
N HIS A 332 8.01 2.07 3.11
CA HIS A 332 8.84 1.50 4.17
C HIS A 332 10.12 0.89 3.60
N LEU A 333 11.18 0.87 4.41
CA LEU A 333 12.44 0.23 4.02
C LEU A 333 12.37 -1.26 4.32
N GLU A 334 12.56 -2.06 3.30
CA GLU A 334 12.64 -3.52 3.42
C GLU A 334 14.05 -4.01 3.07
N THR A 335 14.52 -5.05 3.79
CA THR A 335 15.76 -5.74 3.45
C THR A 335 15.45 -6.89 2.51
N VAL A 336 15.90 -6.77 1.27
CA VAL A 336 15.64 -7.73 0.19
C VAL A 336 16.92 -8.36 -0.31
N THR A 337 16.78 -9.49 -0.99
CA THR A 337 17.87 -10.14 -1.72
C THR A 337 18.19 -9.34 -2.99
N ILE A 338 19.45 -9.19 -3.33
CA ILE A 338 19.89 -8.53 -4.56
C ILE A 338 19.60 -9.37 -5.79
N SER A 339 19.59 -8.73 -6.95
CA SER A 339 19.53 -9.40 -8.26
C SER A 339 20.92 -9.86 -8.75
N LYS A 340 20.97 -10.74 -9.75
CA LYS A 340 22.23 -11.28 -10.32
C LYS A 340 23.08 -10.19 -10.97
N ASP A 341 22.46 -9.19 -11.60
CA ASP A 341 23.17 -8.03 -12.15
C ASP A 341 23.88 -7.23 -11.06
N MET A 342 23.22 -6.97 -9.92
CA MET A 342 23.83 -6.31 -8.76
C MET A 342 25.00 -7.13 -8.22
N ALA A 343 24.82 -8.45 -8.04
CA ALA A 343 25.88 -9.35 -7.60
C ALA A 343 27.10 -9.34 -8.55
N THR A 344 26.86 -9.26 -9.86
CA THR A 344 27.90 -9.18 -10.87
C THR A 344 28.62 -7.83 -10.81
N GLN A 345 27.92 -6.72 -10.64
CA GLN A 345 28.51 -5.39 -10.48
C GLN A 345 29.39 -5.30 -9.24
N ARG A 346 28.90 -5.82 -8.09
CA ARG A 346 29.65 -5.87 -6.83
C ARG A 346 30.93 -6.71 -6.98
N ARG A 347 30.82 -7.90 -7.57
CA ARG A 347 31.97 -8.76 -7.89
C ARG A 347 33.00 -8.03 -8.74
N GLY A 348 32.55 -7.28 -9.76
CA GLY A 348 33.40 -6.52 -10.66
C GLY A 348 34.32 -5.51 -9.98
N ARG A 349 33.94 -5.05 -8.74
CA ARG A 349 34.77 -4.13 -7.96
C ARG A 349 36.15 -4.72 -7.60
N ALA A 350 36.25 -6.04 -7.42
CA ALA A 350 37.50 -6.72 -7.10
C ALA A 350 38.46 -6.80 -8.29
N GLY A 351 37.96 -6.75 -9.54
CA GLY A 351 38.73 -6.95 -10.77
C GLY A 351 39.16 -5.67 -11.48
N ARG A 352 39.14 -4.51 -10.87
CA ARG A 352 39.44 -3.22 -11.53
C ARG A 352 40.94 -2.96 -11.70
N VAL A 353 41.74 -3.34 -10.70
CA VAL A 353 43.17 -3.02 -10.64
C VAL A 353 44.06 -4.24 -10.92
N ALA A 354 43.66 -5.40 -10.42
CA ALA A 354 44.38 -6.66 -10.54
C ALA A 354 43.42 -7.84 -10.43
N LYS A 355 43.90 -9.07 -10.52
CA LYS A 355 43.11 -10.27 -10.18
C LYS A 355 42.53 -10.16 -8.79
N GLY A 356 41.26 -10.42 -8.68
CA GLY A 356 40.48 -10.24 -7.44
C GLY A 356 39.76 -11.48 -6.99
N ILE A 357 39.14 -11.36 -5.80
CA ILE A 357 38.35 -12.42 -5.17
C ILE A 357 37.03 -11.84 -4.66
N CYS A 358 35.95 -12.57 -4.86
CA CYS A 358 34.64 -12.21 -4.37
C CYS A 358 34.06 -13.33 -3.51
N TYR A 359 33.83 -13.06 -2.23
CA TYR A 359 33.10 -13.93 -1.33
C TYR A 359 31.63 -13.60 -1.39
N ARG A 360 30.81 -14.55 -1.82
CA ARG A 360 29.34 -14.48 -1.84
C ARG A 360 28.80 -15.22 -0.63
N LEU A 361 28.10 -14.53 0.27
CA LEU A 361 27.55 -15.12 1.50
C LEU A 361 26.18 -15.80 1.24
N TRP A 362 26.10 -16.52 0.13
CA TRP A 362 24.98 -17.38 -0.25
C TRP A 362 25.46 -18.58 -1.05
N THR A 363 24.61 -19.58 -1.19
CA THR A 363 24.94 -20.79 -1.96
C THR A 363 24.76 -20.55 -3.46
N GLN A 364 25.50 -21.28 -4.27
CA GLN A 364 25.34 -21.25 -5.72
C GLN A 364 23.92 -21.63 -6.16
N THR A 365 23.26 -22.55 -5.45
CA THR A 365 21.86 -22.91 -5.69
C THR A 365 20.91 -21.76 -5.41
N SER A 366 21.12 -20.99 -4.32
CA SER A 366 20.30 -19.83 -3.99
C SER A 366 20.41 -18.71 -5.04
N GLU A 367 21.54 -18.62 -5.75
CA GLU A 367 21.71 -17.65 -6.83
C GLU A 367 20.77 -17.89 -8.01
N HIS A 368 20.44 -19.14 -8.31
CA HIS A 368 19.46 -19.45 -9.37
C HIS A 368 18.07 -18.91 -9.07
N LEU A 369 17.73 -18.72 -7.79
CA LEU A 369 16.44 -18.17 -7.34
C LEU A 369 16.43 -16.64 -7.31
N MET A 370 17.58 -15.99 -7.49
CA MET A 370 17.65 -14.53 -7.58
C MET A 370 17.11 -14.04 -8.92
N GLU A 371 16.47 -12.88 -8.92
CA GLU A 371 16.07 -12.21 -10.15
C GLU A 371 17.29 -11.90 -11.02
N ASP A 372 17.14 -11.97 -12.34
CA ASP A 372 18.25 -11.73 -13.26
C ASP A 372 18.67 -10.25 -13.26
N GLN A 373 17.69 -9.35 -13.25
CA GLN A 373 17.88 -7.90 -13.24
C GLN A 373 17.07 -7.25 -12.12
N ARG A 374 17.51 -6.07 -11.68
CA ARG A 374 16.73 -5.26 -10.73
C ARG A 374 15.45 -4.76 -11.39
N GLN A 375 14.36 -4.77 -10.63
CA GLN A 375 13.11 -4.20 -11.10
C GLN A 375 13.23 -2.68 -11.21
N PRO A 376 12.67 -2.07 -12.26
CA PRO A 376 12.60 -0.62 -12.38
C PRO A 376 11.87 0.01 -11.18
N GLU A 377 12.42 1.08 -10.63
CA GLU A 377 11.85 1.75 -9.46
C GLU A 377 10.41 2.23 -9.72
N ILE A 378 10.08 2.58 -10.98
CA ILE A 378 8.75 3.03 -11.40
C ILE A 378 7.63 2.02 -11.12
N GLU A 379 7.95 0.74 -11.02
CA GLU A 379 6.96 -0.32 -10.74
C GLU A 379 6.57 -0.40 -9.26
N GLU A 380 7.42 0.09 -8.35
CA GLU A 380 7.27 -0.12 -6.91
C GLU A 380 7.25 1.17 -6.09
N ALA A 381 7.60 2.32 -6.69
CA ALA A 381 7.69 3.59 -5.98
C ALA A 381 6.34 4.32 -5.86
N ASP A 382 6.33 5.35 -4.98
CA ASP A 382 5.30 6.38 -4.99
C ASP A 382 5.44 7.26 -6.23
N LEU A 383 4.41 7.28 -7.06
CA LEU A 383 4.40 8.02 -8.32
C LEU A 383 3.87 9.46 -8.21
N THR A 384 3.55 9.94 -7.01
CA THR A 384 2.88 11.23 -6.81
C THR A 384 3.69 12.40 -7.38
N SER A 385 5.00 12.45 -7.10
CA SER A 385 5.87 13.50 -7.65
C SER A 385 5.97 13.43 -9.16
N MET A 386 6.11 12.22 -9.70
CA MET A 386 6.19 11.96 -11.14
C MET A 386 4.93 12.42 -11.87
N VAL A 387 3.74 12.09 -11.35
CA VAL A 387 2.47 12.50 -11.97
C VAL A 387 2.30 14.02 -11.93
N LEU A 388 2.71 14.67 -10.84
CA LEU A 388 2.69 16.14 -10.78
C LEU A 388 3.64 16.77 -11.80
N ASP A 389 4.85 16.22 -11.97
CA ASP A 389 5.82 16.69 -12.94
C ASP A 389 5.31 16.52 -14.38
N ILE A 390 4.66 15.40 -14.69
CA ILE A 390 4.04 15.14 -16.01
C ILE A 390 2.90 16.14 -16.28
N ALA A 391 2.04 16.35 -15.28
CA ALA A 391 0.98 17.37 -15.40
C ALA A 391 1.54 18.77 -15.56
N ALA A 392 2.67 19.09 -14.92
CA ALA A 392 3.36 20.39 -15.08
C ALA A 392 4.02 20.53 -16.46
N PHE A 393 4.50 19.45 -17.05
CA PHE A 393 4.99 19.41 -18.42
C PHE A 393 3.88 19.66 -19.45
N GLY A 394 2.62 19.44 -19.10
CA GLY A 394 1.45 19.68 -19.93
C GLY A 394 0.76 18.41 -20.44
N GLU A 395 1.12 17.25 -19.91
CA GLU A 395 0.51 15.98 -20.25
C GLU A 395 -0.44 15.50 -19.14
N ASN A 396 -1.72 15.32 -19.48
CA ASN A 396 -2.76 14.93 -18.50
C ASN A 396 -2.86 13.42 -18.31
N ASN A 397 -2.35 12.64 -19.26
CA ASN A 397 -2.35 11.19 -19.22
C ASN A 397 -0.91 10.64 -19.11
N PRO A 398 -0.42 10.28 -17.92
CA PRO A 398 0.92 9.72 -17.78
C PRO A 398 1.20 8.48 -18.63
N GLN A 399 0.18 7.72 -19.04
CA GLN A 399 0.37 6.51 -19.86
C GLN A 399 0.65 6.80 -21.33
N SER A 400 0.40 8.03 -21.81
CA SER A 400 0.63 8.41 -23.21
C SER A 400 2.10 8.68 -23.53
N LEU A 401 2.95 8.87 -22.53
CA LEU A 401 4.37 9.12 -22.72
C LEU A 401 5.11 7.88 -23.26
N LEU A 402 6.23 8.13 -23.93
CA LEU A 402 7.06 7.09 -24.54
C LEU A 402 7.94 6.38 -23.50
N TRP A 403 7.32 5.61 -22.61
CA TRP A 403 8.01 4.87 -21.57
C TRP A 403 8.84 3.70 -22.11
N LEU A 404 9.98 3.44 -21.46
CA LEU A 404 10.68 2.17 -21.59
C LEU A 404 9.95 1.06 -20.80
N THR A 405 9.54 1.38 -19.58
CA THR A 405 8.67 0.56 -18.74
C THR A 405 7.49 1.43 -18.29
N PRO A 406 6.26 1.12 -18.70
CA PRO A 406 5.11 1.94 -18.32
C PRO A 406 4.80 1.80 -16.81
N PRO A 407 4.41 2.90 -16.14
CA PRO A 407 4.06 2.87 -14.73
C PRO A 407 2.79 2.05 -14.47
N PRO A 408 2.69 1.30 -13.35
CA PRO A 408 1.52 0.52 -13.00
C PRO A 408 0.28 1.38 -12.80
N SER A 409 -0.85 0.94 -13.37
CA SER A 409 -2.12 1.69 -13.30
C SER A 409 -2.63 1.89 -11.87
N SER A 410 -2.41 0.93 -10.97
CA SER A 410 -2.76 1.04 -9.56
C SER A 410 -2.01 2.17 -8.85
N ASN A 411 -0.69 2.27 -9.08
CA ASN A 411 0.14 3.30 -8.47
C ASN A 411 -0.18 4.69 -9.05
N LEU A 412 -0.49 4.76 -10.36
CA LEU A 412 -0.96 6.00 -10.99
C LEU A 412 -2.28 6.48 -10.43
N LEU A 413 -3.24 5.56 -10.19
CA LEU A 413 -4.53 5.90 -9.61
C LEU A 413 -4.35 6.51 -8.21
N ASN A 414 -3.58 5.84 -7.34
CA ASN A 414 -3.29 6.36 -6.00
C ASN A 414 -2.59 7.73 -6.03
N ALA A 415 -1.64 7.91 -6.96
CA ALA A 415 -0.96 9.19 -7.13
C ALA A 415 -1.93 10.30 -7.58
N LYS A 416 -2.83 10.00 -8.51
CA LYS A 416 -3.87 10.94 -8.96
C LYS A 416 -4.85 11.28 -7.85
N GLU A 417 -5.35 10.29 -7.10
CA GLU A 417 -6.24 10.52 -5.96
C GLU A 417 -5.59 11.41 -4.90
N LEU A 418 -4.31 11.16 -4.60
CA LEU A 418 -3.58 12.01 -3.69
C LEU A 418 -3.42 13.43 -4.22
N LEU A 419 -3.02 13.63 -5.49
CA LEU A 419 -2.87 14.94 -6.07
C LEU A 419 -4.19 15.71 -6.16
N LEU A 420 -5.31 15.04 -6.42
CA LEU A 420 -6.66 15.61 -6.31
C LEU A 420 -6.95 16.10 -4.88
N SER A 421 -6.66 15.28 -3.88
CA SER A 421 -6.86 15.64 -2.47
C SER A 421 -5.98 16.81 -2.02
N LEU A 422 -4.81 16.97 -2.64
CA LEU A 422 -3.90 18.10 -2.44
C LEU A 422 -4.27 19.32 -3.30
N GLU A 423 -5.34 19.26 -4.10
CA GLU A 423 -5.76 20.31 -5.04
C GLU A 423 -4.66 20.67 -6.05
N ALA A 424 -3.77 19.72 -6.37
CA ALA A 424 -2.66 19.95 -7.29
C ALA A 424 -3.03 19.71 -8.74
N ILE A 425 -4.01 18.85 -8.99
CA ILE A 425 -4.58 18.58 -10.32
C ILE A 425 -6.10 18.62 -10.26
N GLU A 426 -6.74 18.84 -11.41
CA GLU A 426 -8.18 18.74 -11.63
C GLU A 426 -8.59 17.27 -11.91
N ALA A 427 -9.89 17.00 -11.97
CA ALA A 427 -10.43 15.67 -12.22
C ALA A 427 -10.00 15.08 -13.58
N ASP A 428 -9.76 15.93 -14.58
CA ASP A 428 -9.28 15.54 -15.91
C ASP A 428 -7.75 15.31 -15.96
N GLY A 429 -7.04 15.49 -14.83
CA GLY A 429 -5.60 15.37 -14.71
C GLY A 429 -4.80 16.62 -15.02
N SER A 430 -5.45 17.72 -15.44
CA SER A 430 -4.78 18.99 -15.70
C SER A 430 -4.25 19.61 -14.41
N ILE A 431 -3.10 20.30 -14.51
CA ILE A 431 -2.46 20.90 -13.35
C ILE A 431 -3.14 22.21 -12.93
N THR A 432 -3.42 22.37 -11.63
CA THR A 432 -3.99 23.60 -11.06
C THR A 432 -2.94 24.70 -10.94
N THR A 433 -3.39 25.93 -10.65
CA THR A 433 -2.48 27.05 -10.32
C THR A 433 -1.62 26.72 -9.08
N LEU A 434 -2.20 26.03 -8.07
CA LEU A 434 -1.49 25.61 -6.89
C LEU A 434 -0.49 24.49 -7.24
N GLY A 435 -0.89 23.51 -8.03
CA GLY A 435 -0.03 22.41 -8.49
C GLY A 435 1.20 22.93 -9.24
N ARG A 436 1.05 23.94 -10.12
CA ARG A 436 2.19 24.59 -10.81
C ARG A 436 3.18 25.20 -9.82
N LYS A 437 2.70 25.87 -8.77
CA LYS A 437 3.57 26.39 -7.70
C LYS A 437 4.24 25.26 -6.94
N MET A 438 3.52 24.20 -6.61
CA MET A 438 4.07 23.02 -5.91
C MET A 438 5.19 22.34 -6.73
N ALA A 439 5.02 22.18 -8.03
CA ALA A 439 6.02 21.60 -8.94
C ALA A 439 7.33 22.40 -9.02
N THR A 440 7.34 23.67 -8.62
CA THR A 440 8.59 24.47 -8.57
C THR A 440 9.48 24.08 -7.40
N LEU A 441 8.93 23.46 -6.36
CA LEU A 441 9.68 23.08 -5.16
C LEU A 441 10.32 21.68 -5.31
N PRO A 442 11.59 21.53 -4.90
CA PRO A 442 12.31 20.25 -5.02
C PRO A 442 11.96 19.27 -3.88
N CYS A 443 10.69 19.04 -3.61
CA CYS A 443 10.21 18.17 -2.54
C CYS A 443 8.97 17.41 -2.97
N HIS A 444 8.56 16.46 -2.15
CA HIS A 444 7.32 15.71 -2.35
C HIS A 444 6.10 16.66 -2.37
N PRO A 445 5.07 16.43 -3.23
CA PRO A 445 3.88 17.29 -3.32
C PRO A 445 3.18 17.59 -2.00
N ARG A 446 3.14 16.64 -1.06
CA ARG A 446 2.61 16.85 0.30
C ARG A 446 3.32 17.96 1.06
N ILE A 447 4.66 17.97 1.00
CA ILE A 447 5.51 18.96 1.65
C ILE A 447 5.36 20.31 0.93
N ALA A 448 5.28 20.29 -0.39
CA ALA A 448 5.02 21.48 -1.18
C ALA A 448 3.65 22.11 -0.84
N LYS A 449 2.57 21.30 -0.73
CA LYS A 449 1.23 21.75 -0.31
C LYS A 449 1.30 22.44 1.06
N MET A 450 1.94 21.82 2.05
CA MET A 450 2.13 22.40 3.39
C MET A 450 2.75 23.78 3.32
N MET A 451 3.88 23.94 2.62
CA MET A 451 4.57 25.24 2.50
C MET A 451 3.77 26.28 1.74
N MET A 452 2.96 25.87 0.74
CA MET A 452 2.17 26.79 -0.11
C MET A 452 0.83 27.16 0.50
N SER A 453 0.27 26.37 1.42
CA SER A 453 -1.04 26.61 2.03
C SER A 453 -1.02 27.60 3.21
N THR A 454 0.15 28.13 3.57
CA THR A 454 0.31 29.06 4.68
C THR A 454 0.30 30.51 4.17
N GLU A 455 -0.43 31.40 4.84
CA GLU A 455 -0.56 32.79 4.43
C GLU A 455 0.46 33.71 5.13
N SER A 456 0.71 33.53 6.42
CA SER A 456 1.64 34.38 7.17
C SER A 456 3.10 34.07 6.87
N SER A 457 3.95 35.10 6.87
CA SER A 457 5.39 34.96 6.63
C SER A 457 6.08 34.13 7.71
N ALA A 458 5.66 34.27 8.98
CA ALA A 458 6.19 33.51 10.10
C ALA A 458 5.86 32.02 9.94
N LEU A 459 4.60 31.71 9.61
CA LEU A 459 4.16 30.33 9.42
C LEU A 459 4.81 29.68 8.19
N LYS A 460 5.07 30.44 7.12
CA LYS A 460 5.87 29.96 5.97
C LYS A 460 7.31 29.64 6.37
N ALA A 461 7.92 30.47 7.21
CA ALA A 461 9.26 30.22 7.72
C ALA A 461 9.30 28.93 8.57
N LEU A 462 8.32 28.73 9.46
CA LEU A 462 8.15 27.51 10.24
C LEU A 462 7.90 26.29 9.33
N ALA A 463 7.06 26.41 8.30
CA ALA A 463 6.81 25.37 7.32
C ALA A 463 8.09 24.94 6.57
N CYS A 464 9.00 25.88 6.27
CA CYS A 464 10.31 25.55 5.69
C CYS A 464 11.19 24.73 6.67
N ASP A 465 11.13 25.04 7.96
CA ASP A 465 11.86 24.32 8.98
C ASP A 465 11.29 22.90 9.20
N VAL A 466 9.95 22.79 9.24
CA VAL A 466 9.23 21.51 9.26
C VAL A 466 9.59 20.67 8.03
N ALA A 467 9.55 21.25 6.82
CA ALA A 467 9.89 20.59 5.58
C ALA A 467 11.33 20.03 5.59
N ALA A 468 12.28 20.84 6.05
CA ALA A 468 13.68 20.43 6.13
C ALA A 468 13.90 19.27 7.13
N LEU A 469 13.18 19.27 8.25
CA LEU A 469 13.25 18.19 9.23
C LEU A 469 12.58 16.89 8.71
N LEU A 470 11.51 17.00 7.92
CA LEU A 470 10.85 15.83 7.30
C LEU A 470 11.69 15.16 6.21
N GLU A 471 12.58 15.91 5.56
CA GLU A 471 13.40 15.39 4.45
C GLU A 471 14.77 14.84 4.87
N GLU A 472 15.25 15.19 6.06
CA GLU A 472 16.56 14.76 6.54
C GLU A 472 16.44 13.80 7.73
N LYS A 473 17.52 13.12 8.01
CA LYS A 473 17.58 12.26 9.20
C LYS A 473 17.39 13.10 10.46
N ASP A 474 16.48 12.66 11.33
CA ASP A 474 16.30 13.29 12.64
C ASP A 474 17.61 13.31 13.45
N PRO A 475 18.14 14.48 13.84
CA PRO A 475 19.33 14.59 14.65
C PRO A 475 19.18 14.00 16.05
N MET A 476 17.93 13.79 16.51
CA MET A 476 17.57 13.18 17.77
C MET A 476 17.03 11.76 17.63
N SER A 477 17.41 11.05 16.57
CA SER A 477 16.92 9.68 16.29
C SER A 477 17.20 8.67 17.42
N ASP A 478 18.09 8.98 18.34
CA ASP A 478 18.40 8.17 19.51
C ASP A 478 17.51 8.51 20.74
N SER A 479 16.67 9.55 20.65
CA SER A 479 15.70 9.92 21.68
C SER A 479 14.44 9.09 21.55
N GLU A 480 13.83 8.72 22.67
CA GLU A 480 12.51 8.08 22.71
C GLU A 480 11.35 9.07 22.57
N ASP A 481 11.63 10.37 22.63
CA ASP A 481 10.68 11.46 22.50
C ASP A 481 10.30 11.69 21.03
N SER A 482 9.01 11.71 20.71
CA SER A 482 8.48 11.92 19.37
C SER A 482 8.06 13.37 19.06
N ASP A 483 8.25 14.31 19.99
CA ASP A 483 7.83 15.72 19.81
C ASP A 483 8.65 16.44 18.74
N MET A 484 7.97 16.82 17.66
CA MET A 484 8.56 17.57 16.55
C MET A 484 8.76 19.04 16.89
N ALA A 485 7.91 19.63 17.72
CA ALA A 485 8.04 21.04 18.14
C ALA A 485 9.28 21.24 19.00
N LEU A 486 9.63 20.27 19.84
CA LEU A 486 10.89 20.28 20.60
C LEU A 486 12.11 20.32 19.66
N ARG A 487 12.11 19.54 18.59
CA ARG A 487 13.21 19.52 17.60
C ARG A 487 13.37 20.86 16.91
N LEU A 488 12.26 21.50 16.52
CA LEU A 488 12.25 22.81 15.91
C LEU A 488 12.72 23.90 16.88
N SER A 489 12.31 23.82 18.14
CA SER A 489 12.78 24.72 19.21
C SER A 489 14.30 24.64 19.42
N ILE A 490 14.84 23.41 19.34
CA ILE A 490 16.29 23.20 19.40
C ILE A 490 16.97 23.80 18.16
N LEU A 491 16.43 23.56 16.96
CA LEU A 491 16.96 24.13 15.71
C LEU A 491 17.04 25.68 15.80
N HIS A 492 15.95 26.34 16.26
CA HIS A 492 15.90 27.78 16.44
C HIS A 492 16.95 28.28 17.47
N SER A 493 17.04 27.60 18.61
CA SER A 493 18.06 27.92 19.63
C SER A 493 19.50 27.74 19.10
N GLN A 494 19.79 26.71 18.32
CA GLN A 494 21.11 26.48 17.73
C GLN A 494 21.47 27.54 16.67
N ARG A 495 20.49 28.02 15.89
CA ARG A 495 20.65 29.14 14.96
C ARG A 495 21.00 30.43 15.70
N GLN A 496 20.25 30.80 16.74
CA GLN A 496 20.50 31.99 17.56
C GLN A 496 21.89 31.95 18.19
N LYS A 497 22.34 30.76 18.63
CA LYS A 497 23.69 30.58 19.24
C LYS A 497 24.79 30.41 18.21
N ASN A 498 24.47 30.40 16.91
CA ASN A 498 25.40 30.14 15.81
C ASN A 498 26.22 28.84 15.97
N SER A 499 25.57 27.78 16.52
CA SER A 499 26.22 26.52 16.90
C SER A 499 25.40 25.33 16.31
N LEU A 500 25.31 25.23 15.02
CA LEU A 500 24.40 24.28 14.35
C LEU A 500 24.82 22.81 14.48
N GLY A 501 26.11 22.49 14.53
CA GLY A 501 26.59 21.11 14.68
C GLY A 501 25.85 20.13 13.75
N ARG A 502 25.20 19.12 14.35
CA ARG A 502 24.40 18.11 13.61
C ARG A 502 23.14 18.64 12.92
N TRP A 503 22.70 19.88 13.26
CA TRP A 503 21.56 20.55 12.67
C TRP A 503 21.90 21.35 11.40
N ALA A 504 23.19 21.47 11.07
CA ALA A 504 23.66 22.33 9.97
C ALA A 504 23.00 22.00 8.63
N ARG A 505 22.79 20.72 8.32
CA ARG A 505 22.17 20.30 7.07
C ARG A 505 20.70 20.70 6.98
N ILE A 506 19.94 20.48 8.07
CA ILE A 506 18.53 20.87 8.18
C ILE A 506 18.39 22.39 8.04
N ALA A 507 19.23 23.14 8.77
CA ALA A 507 19.25 24.61 8.67
C ALA A 507 19.54 25.10 7.25
N GLN A 508 20.48 24.46 6.54
CA GLN A 508 20.78 24.77 5.14
C GLN A 508 19.60 24.54 4.22
N ILE A 509 18.93 23.38 4.31
CA ILE A 509 17.76 23.06 3.48
C ILE A 509 16.62 24.04 3.74
N ALA A 510 16.33 24.31 5.03
CA ALA A 510 15.32 25.28 5.41
C ALA A 510 15.62 26.68 4.84
N GLN A 511 16.88 27.09 4.86
CA GLN A 511 17.33 28.35 4.25
C GLN A 511 17.08 28.37 2.73
N GLU A 512 17.36 27.27 2.03
CA GLU A 512 17.10 27.21 0.58
C GLU A 512 15.60 27.29 0.28
N TYR A 513 14.75 26.60 1.04
CA TYR A 513 13.29 26.74 0.92
C TYR A 513 12.82 28.17 1.20
N ARG A 514 13.34 28.81 2.24
CA ARG A 514 13.01 30.22 2.55
C ARG A 514 13.42 31.15 1.41
N LYS A 515 14.59 30.94 0.79
CA LYS A 515 15.02 31.69 -0.39
C LYS A 515 14.04 31.52 -1.56
N MET A 516 13.63 30.29 -1.86
CA MET A 516 12.67 29.99 -2.93
C MET A 516 11.30 30.64 -2.68
N LEU A 517 10.83 30.61 -1.43
CA LEU A 517 9.57 31.22 -1.02
C LEU A 517 9.65 32.71 -0.70
N LYS A 518 10.85 33.29 -0.76
CA LYS A 518 11.12 34.73 -0.46
C LYS A 518 10.66 35.14 0.93
N VAL A 519 10.86 34.25 1.93
CA VAL A 519 10.57 34.52 3.34
C VAL A 519 11.84 34.61 4.17
N LYS A 520 11.81 35.48 5.21
CA LYS A 520 12.92 35.62 6.15
C LYS A 520 12.92 34.48 7.17
N GLU A 521 14.08 34.26 7.76
CA GLU A 521 14.24 33.37 8.89
C GLU A 521 13.46 33.90 10.09
N ASP A 522 12.77 33.00 10.78
CA ASP A 522 12.08 33.28 12.03
C ASP A 522 12.56 32.28 13.08
N ASN A 523 12.95 32.76 14.25
CA ASN A 523 13.41 31.96 15.38
C ASN A 523 12.62 32.28 16.66
N GLU A 524 11.39 32.79 16.50
CA GLU A 524 10.45 32.96 17.61
C GLU A 524 10.09 31.58 18.23
N PRO A 525 9.54 31.59 19.46
CA PRO A 525 9.11 30.36 20.12
C PRO A 525 8.15 29.54 19.21
N VAL A 526 8.42 28.24 19.14
CA VAL A 526 7.65 27.32 18.30
C VAL A 526 6.34 26.98 19.00
N ASP A 527 5.22 27.25 18.33
CA ASP A 527 3.92 26.76 18.74
C ASP A 527 3.71 25.32 18.26
N ALA A 528 3.51 24.40 19.19
CA ALA A 528 3.38 22.97 18.90
C ALA A 528 2.10 22.63 18.11
N GLU A 529 1.00 23.33 18.35
CA GLU A 529 -0.26 23.11 17.62
C GLU A 529 -0.14 23.60 16.16
N GLU A 530 0.58 24.70 15.91
CA GLU A 530 0.89 25.16 14.56
C GLU A 530 1.78 24.16 13.80
N VAL A 531 2.74 23.53 14.49
CA VAL A 531 3.53 22.43 13.90
C VAL A 531 2.61 21.25 13.54
N GLY A 532 1.69 20.89 14.42
CA GLY A 532 0.70 19.83 14.16
C GLY A 532 -0.21 20.18 12.99
N ARG A 533 -0.67 21.43 12.88
CA ARG A 533 -1.46 21.92 11.76
C ARG A 533 -0.70 21.82 10.43
N LEU A 534 0.58 22.19 10.41
CA LEU A 534 1.43 22.06 9.23
C LEU A 534 1.60 20.60 8.81
N ILE A 535 1.84 19.69 9.76
CA ILE A 535 1.93 18.25 9.49
C ILE A 535 0.60 17.72 8.94
N ALA A 536 -0.54 18.15 9.51
CA ALA A 536 -1.86 17.72 9.04
C ALA A 536 -2.16 18.18 7.61
N LEU A 537 -1.65 19.35 7.18
CA LEU A 537 -1.73 19.81 5.78
C LEU A 537 -0.93 18.93 4.82
N ALA A 538 0.21 18.36 5.27
CA ALA A 538 1.02 17.44 4.47
C ALA A 538 0.44 16.01 4.45
N TYR A 539 -0.10 15.59 5.58
CA TYR A 539 -0.50 14.21 5.83
C TYR A 539 -1.90 14.12 6.48
N PRO A 540 -2.98 14.54 5.79
CA PRO A 540 -4.32 14.54 6.36
C PRO A 540 -4.82 13.16 6.77
N GLU A 541 -4.34 12.09 6.11
CA GLU A 541 -4.64 10.71 6.46
C GLU A 541 -3.88 10.20 7.70
N ARG A 542 -2.96 11.01 8.26
CA ARG A 542 -2.17 10.67 9.46
C ARG A 542 -2.56 11.50 10.68
N ILE A 543 -3.70 12.17 10.65
CA ILE A 543 -4.30 12.75 11.85
C ILE A 543 -4.77 11.59 12.72
N ALA A 544 -4.45 11.60 14.01
CA ALA A 544 -4.69 10.50 14.91
C ALA A 544 -5.40 10.98 16.18
N MET A 545 -6.37 10.19 16.64
CA MET A 545 -7.13 10.41 17.85
C MET A 545 -6.78 9.34 18.89
N ALA A 546 -6.60 9.73 20.14
CA ALA A 546 -6.36 8.81 21.24
C ALA A 546 -7.54 7.82 21.40
N ILE A 547 -7.21 6.54 21.55
CA ILE A 547 -8.18 5.47 21.84
C ILE A 547 -8.28 5.27 23.35
N ASP A 548 -7.16 5.45 24.05
CA ASP A 548 -7.01 5.30 25.48
C ASP A 548 -5.98 6.29 26.05
N ASN A 549 -5.74 6.23 27.35
CA ASN A 549 -4.80 7.11 28.04
C ASN A 549 -3.38 6.50 28.18
N ILE A 550 -3.06 5.45 27.41
CA ILE A 550 -1.79 4.71 27.49
C ILE A 550 -1.00 4.73 26.19
N GLY A 551 -1.31 5.66 25.30
CA GLY A 551 -0.53 5.92 24.10
C GLY A 551 -1.01 5.18 22.84
N HIS A 552 -2.22 4.62 22.82
CA HIS A 552 -2.78 4.07 21.61
C HIS A 552 -3.62 5.13 20.87
N PHE A 553 -3.40 5.22 19.58
CA PHE A 553 -4.05 6.17 18.68
C PHE A 553 -4.66 5.47 17.48
N ARG A 554 -5.76 6.02 16.96
CA ARG A 554 -6.34 5.64 15.66
C ARG A 554 -6.18 6.77 14.68
N MET A 555 -5.58 6.49 13.53
CA MET A 555 -5.44 7.46 12.44
C MET A 555 -6.74 7.62 11.65
N SER A 556 -6.84 8.74 10.93
CA SER A 556 -7.96 9.06 10.03
C SER A 556 -8.14 8.04 8.89
N ASN A 557 -7.12 7.23 8.57
CA ASN A 557 -7.21 6.10 7.65
C ASN A 557 -7.62 4.77 8.33
N GLY A 558 -7.99 4.79 9.63
CA GLY A 558 -8.45 3.64 10.40
C GLY A 558 -7.39 2.77 11.05
N LYS A 559 -6.08 3.01 10.79
CA LYS A 559 -4.99 2.24 11.39
C LYS A 559 -4.71 2.64 12.83
N THR A 560 -4.23 1.68 13.63
CA THR A 560 -3.85 1.91 15.03
C THR A 560 -2.34 2.13 15.14
N LEU A 561 -1.95 3.09 15.99
CA LEU A 561 -0.57 3.45 16.31
C LEU A 561 -0.33 3.35 17.81
N PHE A 562 0.95 3.29 18.15
CA PHE A 562 1.42 3.27 19.52
C PHE A 562 2.56 4.29 19.72
N ILE A 563 2.48 5.02 20.83
CA ILE A 563 3.52 5.89 21.37
C ILE A 563 3.82 5.40 22.79
N ASP A 564 5.10 5.34 23.16
CA ASP A 564 5.49 4.91 24.50
C ASP A 564 4.88 5.83 25.58
N SER A 565 4.42 5.26 26.67
CA SER A 565 3.77 6.02 27.75
C SER A 565 4.71 7.01 28.46
N SER A 566 6.02 6.87 28.29
CA SER A 566 7.04 7.82 28.76
C SER A 566 7.17 9.07 27.89
N ASP A 567 6.68 9.02 26.66
CA ASP A 567 6.68 10.14 25.71
C ASP A 567 5.52 11.10 26.03
N ALA A 568 5.80 12.39 26.09
CA ALA A 568 4.80 13.44 26.38
C ALA A 568 3.64 13.45 25.36
N MET A 569 3.88 13.00 24.12
CA MET A 569 2.85 12.91 23.08
C MET A 569 1.82 11.82 23.37
N SER A 570 2.12 10.84 24.23
CA SER A 570 1.18 9.77 24.59
C SER A 570 -0.08 10.27 25.31
N ALA A 571 0.00 11.42 25.98
CA ALA A 571 -1.11 12.04 26.73
C ALA A 571 -1.98 12.98 25.88
N GLN A 572 -1.64 13.23 24.62
CA GLN A 572 -2.38 14.13 23.74
C GLN A 572 -3.66 13.46 23.22
N GLN A 573 -4.72 14.25 23.10
CA GLN A 573 -6.00 13.75 22.54
C GLN A 573 -5.94 13.62 21.00
N TRP A 574 -5.28 14.57 20.35
CA TRP A 574 -5.15 14.63 18.89
C TRP A 574 -3.70 14.87 18.49
N LEU A 575 -3.23 14.10 17.55
CA LEU A 575 -1.89 14.20 17.00
C LEU A 575 -1.92 14.25 15.48
N ALA A 576 -1.01 15.01 14.90
CA ALA A 576 -0.58 14.88 13.52
C ALA A 576 0.74 14.10 13.47
N ILE A 577 0.76 12.98 12.72
CA ILE A 577 1.88 12.05 12.69
C ILE A 577 2.78 12.37 11.50
N ALA A 578 4.00 12.79 11.77
CA ALA A 578 5.00 13.12 10.76
C ALA A 578 5.77 11.87 10.28
N SER A 579 6.19 11.02 11.21
CA SER A 579 6.97 9.81 10.90
C SER A 579 6.50 8.62 11.73
N LEU A 580 6.32 7.48 11.04
CA LEU A 580 5.86 6.24 11.65
C LEU A 580 6.46 5.02 10.93
N ASN A 581 6.48 3.88 11.60
CA ASN A 581 6.80 2.58 11.00
C ASN A 581 5.62 1.63 11.18
N VAL A 582 5.11 1.09 10.09
CA VAL A 582 4.09 0.04 10.10
C VAL A 582 4.79 -1.29 9.86
N SER A 583 5.49 -1.79 10.89
CA SER A 583 6.20 -3.08 10.83
C SER A 583 5.21 -4.24 10.82
N ALA A 584 5.49 -5.23 9.99
CA ALA A 584 4.73 -6.49 9.94
C ALA A 584 5.05 -7.46 11.10
N GLN A 585 5.93 -7.08 12.04
CA GLN A 585 6.32 -7.95 13.16
C GLN A 585 5.68 -7.48 14.47
N PRO A 586 5.25 -8.41 15.35
CA PRO A 586 4.89 -8.07 16.72
C PRO A 586 6.11 -7.50 17.41
N LEU A 587 5.97 -6.33 18.04
CA LEU A 587 6.98 -5.78 18.96
C LEU A 587 7.27 -6.82 20.06
N GLY A 588 8.54 -6.97 20.36
CA GLY A 588 9.06 -7.93 21.34
C GLY A 588 8.29 -7.88 22.67
N THR A 589 8.08 -9.05 23.18
CA THR A 589 7.31 -9.43 24.37
C THR A 589 7.87 -8.83 25.67
N ASN A 590 7.67 -7.54 25.90
CA ASN A 590 7.85 -6.95 27.23
C ASN A 590 6.75 -5.94 27.62
N ALA A 591 5.69 -5.84 26.86
CA ALA A 591 4.52 -5.06 27.25
C ALA A 591 3.44 -5.97 27.84
N SER A 592 3.22 -5.85 29.12
CA SER A 592 2.20 -6.57 29.92
C SER A 592 0.76 -6.09 29.69
N THR A 593 0.45 -5.51 28.56
CA THR A 593 -0.90 -5.02 28.20
C THR A 593 -1.43 -5.74 26.96
N PRO A 594 -2.64 -6.32 27.02
CA PRO A 594 -3.24 -6.99 25.87
C PRO A 594 -3.63 -5.95 24.81
N LEU A 595 -3.04 -6.08 23.62
CA LEU A 595 -3.46 -5.38 22.41
C LEU A 595 -4.93 -5.73 22.06
N PRO A 596 -5.74 -4.79 21.56
CA PRO A 596 -7.03 -5.15 21.00
C PRO A 596 -6.85 -6.16 19.86
N SER A 597 -7.69 -7.16 19.83
CA SER A 597 -7.59 -8.45 19.13
C SER A 597 -7.59 -8.42 17.60
N SER A 598 -7.25 -7.32 16.95
CA SER A 598 -7.17 -7.24 15.50
C SER A 598 -6.21 -6.13 15.01
N GLY A 599 -4.97 -6.48 14.75
CA GLY A 599 -4.10 -5.65 13.93
C GLY A 599 -2.76 -5.26 14.57
N LYS A 600 -1.73 -5.26 13.76
CA LYS A 600 -0.38 -4.81 14.10
C LYS A 600 -0.39 -3.29 14.27
N ALA A 601 -0.06 -2.78 15.46
CA ALA A 601 0.08 -1.35 15.70
C ALA A 601 1.41 -0.82 15.15
N GLY A 602 1.38 0.33 14.46
CA GLY A 602 2.59 1.03 14.02
C GLY A 602 3.24 1.83 15.17
N LYS A 603 4.58 1.95 15.17
CA LYS A 603 5.30 2.82 16.11
C LYS A 603 5.43 4.22 15.50
N VAL A 604 5.14 5.24 16.30
CA VAL A 604 5.37 6.66 15.97
C VAL A 604 6.80 7.06 16.31
N PHE A 605 7.44 7.84 15.45
CA PHE A 605 8.77 8.41 15.65
C PHE A 605 8.75 9.93 15.74
N LEU A 606 7.85 10.59 15.00
CA LEU A 606 7.70 12.03 15.03
C LEU A 606 6.21 12.39 14.93
N SER A 607 5.77 13.26 15.83
CA SER A 607 4.40 13.77 15.87
C SER A 607 4.37 15.16 16.49
N ALA A 608 3.22 15.84 16.36
CA ALA A 608 2.94 17.07 17.07
C ALA A 608 1.46 17.11 17.47
N PRO A 609 1.10 17.79 18.58
CA PRO A 609 -0.29 17.99 18.96
C PRO A 609 -0.98 18.86 17.89
N VAL A 610 -2.28 18.61 17.67
CA VAL A 610 -3.07 19.41 16.74
C VAL A 610 -4.41 19.75 17.34
N ASN A 611 -4.85 21.00 17.12
CA ASN A 611 -6.16 21.42 17.53
C ASN A 611 -7.20 20.98 16.47
N ILE A 612 -8.21 20.25 16.91
CA ILE A 612 -9.26 19.72 16.02
C ILE A 612 -10.06 20.81 15.32
N ILE A 613 -10.11 22.02 15.91
CA ILE A 613 -10.87 23.16 15.35
C ILE A 613 -10.22 23.67 14.05
N ASP A 614 -8.90 23.53 13.93
CA ASP A 614 -8.12 24.01 12.79
C ASP A 614 -8.07 23.01 11.62
N LEU A 615 -8.70 21.83 11.80
CA LEU A 615 -8.68 20.76 10.81
C LEU A 615 -9.95 20.76 9.94
N PRO A 616 -9.82 20.54 8.63
CA PRO A 616 -10.97 20.38 7.76
C PRO A 616 -11.75 19.11 8.15
N THR A 617 -13.05 19.28 8.42
CA THR A 617 -13.98 18.21 8.72
C THR A 617 -15.03 18.11 7.64
N HIS A 618 -15.49 16.90 7.35
CA HIS A 618 -16.60 16.65 6.43
C HIS A 618 -17.80 16.14 7.19
N GLU A 619 -18.99 16.62 6.85
CA GLU A 619 -20.24 16.08 7.35
C GLU A 619 -20.60 14.81 6.59
N PHE A 620 -20.96 13.78 7.30
CA PHE A 620 -21.35 12.49 6.77
C PHE A 620 -22.61 11.99 7.47
N ASP A 621 -23.65 11.72 6.69
CA ASP A 621 -24.89 11.14 7.23
C ASP A 621 -24.72 9.62 7.36
N ASN A 622 -24.57 9.17 8.61
CA ASN A 622 -24.40 7.77 8.95
C ASN A 622 -25.76 7.17 9.36
N VAL A 623 -26.31 6.37 8.46
CA VAL A 623 -27.48 5.54 8.75
C VAL A 623 -27.02 4.10 8.77
N SER A 624 -27.11 3.44 9.91
CA SER A 624 -26.61 2.09 10.10
C SER A 624 -27.46 1.27 11.07
N TRP A 625 -27.45 -0.06 10.94
CA TRP A 625 -28.10 -0.97 11.84
C TRP A 625 -27.20 -1.31 13.03
N ASP A 626 -27.64 -1.05 14.24
CA ASP A 626 -26.97 -1.47 15.46
C ASP A 626 -27.56 -2.81 15.94
N SER A 627 -26.88 -3.89 15.64
CA SER A 627 -27.31 -5.25 16.02
C SER A 627 -27.44 -5.46 17.53
N LYS A 628 -26.67 -4.74 18.35
CA LYS A 628 -26.71 -4.89 19.81
C LYS A 628 -27.91 -4.17 20.40
N ALA A 629 -28.19 -2.98 19.92
CA ALA A 629 -29.35 -2.17 20.38
C ALA A 629 -30.63 -2.56 19.65
N GLY A 630 -30.59 -3.22 18.52
CA GLY A 630 -31.73 -3.58 17.68
C GLY A 630 -32.44 -2.38 17.10
N ILE A 631 -31.71 -1.33 16.73
CA ILE A 631 -32.28 -0.06 16.21
C ILE A 631 -31.44 0.43 15.03
N ILE A 632 -32.04 1.22 14.16
CA ILE A 632 -31.31 2.05 13.21
C ILE A 632 -30.75 3.26 13.94
N ARG A 633 -29.44 3.44 13.83
CA ARG A 633 -28.75 4.69 14.21
C ARG A 633 -28.75 5.64 13.03
N MET A 634 -29.25 6.83 13.24
CA MET A 634 -29.28 7.90 12.26
C MET A 634 -28.53 9.08 12.87
N GLN A 635 -27.33 9.33 12.40
CA GLN A 635 -26.44 10.36 12.93
C GLN A 635 -25.82 11.14 11.79
N ARG A 636 -25.82 12.45 11.90
CA ARG A 636 -24.94 13.32 11.12
C ARG A 636 -23.64 13.44 11.89
N GLU A 637 -22.58 12.90 11.31
CA GLU A 637 -21.27 12.84 11.91
C GLU A 637 -20.36 13.85 11.22
N ARG A 638 -19.61 14.59 12.00
CA ARG A 638 -18.49 15.37 11.51
C ARG A 638 -17.23 14.53 11.62
N ARG A 639 -16.59 14.26 10.50
CA ARG A 639 -15.48 13.30 10.40
C ARG A 639 -14.20 13.92 9.83
N ILE A 640 -13.07 13.33 10.24
CA ILE A 640 -11.78 13.44 9.56
C ILE A 640 -11.41 12.02 9.10
N GLY A 641 -11.57 11.73 7.81
CA GLY A 641 -11.48 10.36 7.32
C GLY A 641 -12.43 9.42 8.04
N THR A 642 -11.90 8.38 8.71
CA THR A 642 -12.71 7.43 9.49
C THR A 642 -12.97 7.86 10.93
N LEU A 643 -12.34 8.93 11.41
CA LEU A 643 -12.49 9.42 12.78
C LEU A 643 -13.74 10.28 12.93
N VAL A 644 -14.59 9.91 13.86
CA VAL A 644 -15.76 10.70 14.23
C VAL A 644 -15.34 11.75 15.26
N VAL A 645 -15.43 13.02 14.87
CA VAL A 645 -15.10 14.17 15.74
C VAL A 645 -16.29 14.51 16.63
N ASP A 646 -17.48 14.54 16.03
CA ASP A 646 -18.74 14.90 16.67
C ASP A 646 -19.91 14.22 15.94
N SER A 647 -20.99 13.94 16.64
CA SER A 647 -22.18 13.34 16.05
C SER A 647 -23.45 13.95 16.61
N LYS A 648 -24.42 14.24 15.73
CA LYS A 648 -25.73 14.76 16.07
C LYS A 648 -26.82 13.86 15.50
N PRO A 649 -27.97 13.71 16.17
CA PRO A 649 -29.09 12.96 15.60
C PRO A 649 -29.50 13.53 14.24
N LEU A 650 -29.63 12.65 13.24
CA LEU A 650 -30.12 12.99 11.91
C LEU A 650 -31.63 12.84 11.90
N GLN A 651 -32.36 13.91 11.60
CA GLN A 651 -33.83 13.92 11.60
C GLN A 651 -34.44 13.56 10.25
N ASP A 652 -33.72 13.89 9.14
CA ASP A 652 -34.21 13.76 7.77
C ASP A 652 -33.41 12.71 7.00
N ALA A 653 -33.32 11.48 7.56
CA ALA A 653 -32.68 10.37 6.86
C ALA A 653 -33.55 9.87 5.68
N ASP A 654 -32.91 9.50 4.59
CA ASP A 654 -33.62 8.97 3.43
C ASP A 654 -34.34 7.66 3.78
N LYS A 655 -35.65 7.65 3.59
CA LYS A 655 -36.50 6.48 3.85
C LYS A 655 -36.09 5.25 3.05
N GLN A 656 -35.73 5.43 1.80
CA GLN A 656 -35.27 4.35 0.93
C GLN A 656 -33.98 3.70 1.48
N GLN A 657 -33.05 4.52 1.95
CA GLN A 657 -31.84 4.06 2.59
C GLN A 657 -32.11 3.27 3.87
N ILE A 658 -33.04 3.75 4.71
CA ILE A 658 -33.43 3.05 5.95
C ILE A 658 -34.06 1.68 5.63
N ILE A 659 -34.97 1.63 4.67
CA ILE A 659 -35.60 0.38 4.21
C ILE A 659 -34.54 -0.60 3.70
N HIS A 660 -33.61 -0.11 2.90
CA HIS A 660 -32.50 -0.93 2.40
C HIS A 660 -31.65 -1.53 3.52
N ILE A 661 -31.28 -0.72 4.50
CA ILE A 661 -30.50 -1.17 5.66
C ILE A 661 -31.27 -2.19 6.48
N LEU A 662 -32.58 -1.98 6.71
CA LEU A 662 -33.42 -2.93 7.45
C LEU A 662 -33.52 -4.28 6.71
N CYS A 663 -33.80 -4.27 5.40
CA CYS A 663 -33.85 -5.50 4.62
C CYS A 663 -32.52 -6.24 4.64
N THR A 664 -31.40 -5.50 4.54
CA THR A 664 -30.05 -6.07 4.65
C THR A 664 -29.82 -6.68 6.03
N ALA A 665 -30.22 -5.99 7.09
CA ALA A 665 -30.09 -6.49 8.47
C ALA A 665 -30.93 -7.76 8.68
N ILE A 666 -32.16 -7.78 8.22
CA ILE A 666 -33.07 -8.95 8.30
C ILE A 666 -32.47 -10.14 7.55
N ARG A 667 -31.92 -9.92 6.35
CA ARG A 667 -31.24 -10.96 5.59
C ARG A 667 -30.03 -11.53 6.35
N LYS A 668 -29.26 -10.69 7.06
CA LYS A 668 -28.06 -11.07 7.80
C LYS A 668 -28.37 -11.71 9.16
N GLU A 669 -29.28 -11.15 9.93
CA GLU A 669 -29.61 -11.59 11.30
C GLU A 669 -30.78 -12.57 11.34
N GLY A 670 -31.55 -12.64 10.27
CA GLY A 670 -32.61 -13.65 10.10
C GLY A 670 -33.80 -13.46 10.99
N LEU A 671 -34.33 -14.59 11.46
CA LEU A 671 -35.59 -14.70 12.20
C LEU A 671 -35.62 -13.95 13.52
N SER A 672 -34.46 -13.63 14.10
CA SER A 672 -34.38 -12.92 15.39
C SER A 672 -34.96 -11.50 15.34
N MET A 673 -35.00 -10.89 14.16
CA MET A 673 -35.54 -9.52 13.96
C MET A 673 -37.06 -9.46 13.81
N LEU A 674 -37.72 -10.54 13.40
CA LEU A 674 -39.15 -10.63 13.11
C LEU A 674 -39.83 -11.62 14.08
N ASP A 675 -41.14 -11.51 14.26
CA ASP A 675 -41.93 -12.47 15.05
C ASP A 675 -42.26 -13.72 14.22
N TRP A 676 -41.26 -14.58 14.02
CA TRP A 676 -41.41 -15.83 13.25
C TRP A 676 -42.00 -16.95 14.08
N ASN A 677 -43.28 -16.73 14.49
CA ASN A 677 -43.98 -17.63 15.41
C ASN A 677 -44.50 -18.91 14.70
N GLU A 678 -45.19 -19.73 15.50
CA GLU A 678 -45.72 -21.02 15.03
C GLU A 678 -46.81 -20.83 13.93
N ASP A 679 -47.58 -19.76 13.95
CA ASP A 679 -48.61 -19.50 12.94
C ASP A 679 -47.99 -19.19 11.56
N VAL A 680 -46.84 -18.47 11.52
CA VAL A 680 -46.07 -18.30 10.30
C VAL A 680 -45.60 -19.65 9.78
N GLN A 681 -45.01 -20.48 10.62
CA GLN A 681 -44.50 -21.80 10.23
C GLN A 681 -45.61 -22.73 9.71
N ARG A 682 -46.81 -22.65 10.32
CA ARG A 682 -47.97 -23.43 9.87
C ARG A 682 -48.44 -22.96 8.49
N LEU A 683 -48.48 -21.67 8.27
CA LEU A 683 -48.82 -21.11 6.97
C LEU A 683 -47.83 -21.58 5.91
N GLN A 684 -46.54 -21.47 6.18
CA GLN A 684 -45.49 -21.93 5.27
C GLN A 684 -45.63 -23.43 4.93
N ARG A 685 -45.84 -24.30 5.92
CA ARG A 685 -46.04 -25.72 5.70
C ARG A 685 -47.27 -26.01 4.87
N ARG A 686 -48.39 -25.33 5.17
CA ARG A 686 -49.65 -25.46 4.45
C ARG A 686 -49.50 -25.12 2.96
N VAL A 687 -48.91 -23.97 2.65
CA VAL A 687 -48.69 -23.53 1.26
C VAL A 687 -47.66 -24.42 0.55
N ALA A 688 -46.59 -24.83 1.23
CA ALA A 688 -45.59 -25.73 0.68
C ALA A 688 -46.19 -27.10 0.28
N GLN A 689 -47.14 -27.62 1.08
CA GLN A 689 -47.81 -28.86 0.72
C GLN A 689 -48.70 -28.72 -0.51
N VAL A 690 -49.52 -27.67 -0.57
CA VAL A 690 -50.35 -27.43 -1.79
C VAL A 690 -49.46 -27.23 -3.01
N ARG A 691 -48.36 -26.50 -2.88
CA ARG A 691 -47.37 -26.32 -3.95
C ARG A 691 -46.77 -27.64 -4.42
N ALA A 692 -46.55 -28.59 -3.50
CA ALA A 692 -46.05 -29.92 -3.84
C ALA A 692 -47.08 -30.80 -4.51
N TRP A 693 -48.39 -30.68 -4.12
CA TRP A 693 -49.52 -31.43 -4.72
C TRP A 693 -49.90 -30.88 -6.09
N HIS A 694 -49.84 -29.55 -6.25
CA HIS A 694 -50.27 -28.81 -7.44
C HIS A 694 -49.20 -27.88 -7.94
N PRO A 695 -48.11 -28.43 -8.55
CA PRO A 695 -47.05 -27.60 -9.16
C PRO A 695 -47.55 -26.65 -10.24
N GLU A 696 -48.63 -27.04 -10.94
CA GLU A 696 -49.28 -26.26 -12.00
C GLU A 696 -49.91 -24.96 -11.49
N MET A 697 -50.10 -24.80 -10.21
CA MET A 697 -50.65 -23.55 -9.63
C MET A 697 -49.63 -22.46 -9.52
N GLU A 698 -48.33 -22.76 -9.68
CA GLU A 698 -47.20 -21.80 -9.58
C GLU A 698 -47.27 -20.93 -8.32
N LEU A 699 -47.62 -21.54 -7.16
CA LEU A 699 -47.74 -20.81 -5.91
C LEU A 699 -46.40 -20.20 -5.50
N PRO A 700 -46.38 -18.99 -4.90
CA PRO A 700 -45.16 -18.34 -4.44
C PRO A 700 -44.43 -19.20 -3.40
N ASP A 701 -43.09 -19.08 -3.40
CA ASP A 701 -42.25 -19.75 -2.42
C ASP A 701 -42.23 -18.94 -1.11
N LEU A 702 -42.95 -19.44 -0.12
CA LEU A 702 -42.96 -18.85 1.21
C LEU A 702 -41.94 -19.52 2.16
N SER A 703 -40.93 -20.23 1.64
CA SER A 703 -39.86 -20.78 2.48
C SER A 703 -39.09 -19.66 3.17
N THR A 704 -38.61 -19.94 4.38
CA THR A 704 -37.86 -18.97 5.17
C THR A 704 -36.64 -18.44 4.43
N THR A 705 -35.93 -19.32 3.73
CA THR A 705 -34.73 -18.92 2.93
C THR A 705 -35.13 -17.95 1.84
N HIS A 706 -36.14 -18.26 1.04
CA HIS A 706 -36.59 -17.40 -0.05
C HIS A 706 -37.07 -16.04 0.44
N LEU A 707 -37.88 -16.03 1.51
CA LEU A 707 -38.42 -14.79 2.08
C LEU A 707 -37.31 -13.90 2.66
N MET A 708 -36.24 -14.48 3.21
CA MET A 708 -35.09 -13.69 3.68
C MET A 708 -34.29 -13.12 2.49
N GLU A 709 -34.08 -13.88 1.45
CA GLU A 709 -33.36 -13.43 0.26
C GLU A 709 -34.13 -12.35 -0.51
N THR A 710 -35.46 -12.48 -0.60
CA THR A 710 -36.35 -11.55 -1.29
C THR A 710 -36.98 -10.48 -0.37
N ALA A 711 -36.40 -10.24 0.81
CA ALA A 711 -36.93 -9.28 1.78
C ALA A 711 -37.15 -7.86 1.20
N TYR A 712 -36.39 -7.47 0.19
CA TYR A 712 -36.56 -6.20 -0.53
C TYR A 712 -37.83 -6.10 -1.37
N GLU A 713 -38.44 -7.22 -1.73
CA GLU A 713 -39.60 -7.27 -2.63
C GLU A 713 -40.92 -7.15 -1.87
N TRP A 714 -41.03 -7.80 -0.73
CA TRP A 714 -42.29 -7.90 0.01
C TRP A 714 -42.36 -7.06 1.26
N LEU A 715 -41.22 -6.79 1.95
CA LEU A 715 -41.23 -6.14 3.27
C LEU A 715 -41.37 -4.60 3.22
N PRO A 716 -40.79 -3.87 2.23
CA PRO A 716 -40.77 -2.39 2.22
C PRO A 716 -42.17 -1.76 2.42
N PHE A 717 -43.19 -2.31 1.80
CA PHE A 717 -44.54 -1.78 1.92
C PHE A 717 -45.07 -1.77 3.38
N TYR A 718 -44.65 -2.75 4.18
CA TYR A 718 -45.10 -2.91 5.56
C TYR A 718 -44.19 -2.17 6.56
N LEU A 719 -43.02 -1.74 6.12
CA LEU A 719 -42.11 -0.94 6.94
C LEU A 719 -42.56 0.53 7.06
N ASP A 720 -43.15 1.11 6.01
CA ASP A 720 -43.65 2.51 5.99
C ASP A 720 -45.16 2.54 5.92
N GLN A 721 -45.84 2.09 6.98
CA GLN A 721 -47.27 2.19 7.07
C GLN A 721 -47.69 3.42 7.89
N GLY A 722 -48.61 4.21 7.33
CA GLY A 722 -49.15 5.40 8.02
C GLY A 722 -48.18 6.56 8.20
N GLY A 723 -47.12 6.64 7.34
CA GLY A 723 -46.12 7.70 7.36
C GLY A 723 -45.08 7.61 8.48
N LYS A 724 -45.13 6.55 9.28
CA LYS A 724 -44.13 6.27 10.31
C LYS A 724 -43.33 5.03 9.94
N LEU A 725 -42.06 5.23 9.64
CA LEU A 725 -41.15 4.16 9.32
C LEU A 725 -40.75 3.38 10.58
N LYS A 726 -40.76 2.06 10.52
CA LYS A 726 -40.30 1.20 11.61
C LYS A 726 -38.77 1.16 11.58
N THR A 727 -38.13 1.42 12.71
CA THR A 727 -36.68 1.58 12.83
C THR A 727 -36.05 0.69 13.90
N SER A 728 -36.81 -0.17 14.51
CA SER A 728 -36.35 -1.03 15.60
C SER A 728 -36.88 -2.46 15.51
N THR A 729 -36.13 -3.42 16.04
CA THR A 729 -36.56 -4.82 16.21
C THR A 729 -37.88 -4.92 16.96
N ALA A 730 -38.10 -4.08 17.97
CA ALA A 730 -39.36 -4.05 18.75
C ALA A 730 -40.57 -3.65 17.89
N GLU A 731 -40.42 -2.78 16.93
CA GLU A 731 -41.45 -2.42 15.95
C GLU A 731 -41.63 -3.46 14.86
N LEU A 732 -40.51 -4.07 14.38
CA LEU A 732 -40.54 -5.13 13.38
C LEU A 732 -41.28 -6.37 13.87
N ARG A 733 -41.11 -6.75 15.15
CA ARG A 733 -41.83 -7.88 15.78
C ARG A 733 -43.32 -7.65 15.96
N LYS A 734 -43.82 -6.44 15.79
CA LYS A 734 -45.25 -6.15 15.82
C LYS A 734 -45.94 -6.36 14.47
N LEU A 735 -45.18 -6.69 13.42
CA LEU A 735 -45.74 -7.00 12.13
C LEU A 735 -46.54 -8.31 12.19
N ASN A 736 -47.77 -8.31 11.67
CA ASN A 736 -48.59 -9.52 11.56
C ASN A 736 -48.09 -10.35 10.35
N LEU A 737 -47.01 -11.09 10.54
CA LEU A 737 -46.38 -11.85 9.48
C LEU A 737 -47.30 -12.88 8.79
N PRO A 738 -48.16 -13.64 9.50
CA PRO A 738 -49.08 -14.55 8.84
C PRO A 738 -49.95 -13.86 7.81
N GLU A 739 -50.50 -12.69 8.15
CA GLU A 739 -51.35 -11.91 7.25
C GLU A 739 -50.56 -11.31 6.10
N ILE A 740 -49.35 -10.80 6.37
CA ILE A 740 -48.41 -10.26 5.35
C ILE A 740 -48.04 -11.32 4.34
N LEU A 741 -47.66 -12.50 4.78
CA LEU A 741 -47.27 -13.61 3.90
C LEU A 741 -48.49 -14.19 3.16
N TRP A 742 -49.68 -14.24 3.80
CA TRP A 742 -50.89 -14.64 3.10
C TRP A 742 -51.26 -13.68 1.97
N ALA A 743 -51.07 -12.40 2.19
CA ALA A 743 -51.27 -11.36 1.16
C ALA A 743 -50.31 -11.43 -0.03
N GLN A 744 -49.18 -12.17 0.06
CA GLN A 744 -48.30 -12.44 -1.09
C GLN A 744 -48.96 -13.35 -2.13
N ILE A 745 -49.96 -14.10 -1.72
CA ILE A 745 -50.63 -15.08 -2.59
C ILE A 745 -51.82 -14.38 -3.27
N PRO A 746 -51.98 -14.48 -4.61
CA PRO A 746 -53.17 -13.95 -5.31
C PRO A 746 -54.48 -14.46 -4.72
N TYR A 747 -55.51 -13.61 -4.61
CA TYR A 747 -56.75 -13.91 -3.96
C TYR A 747 -57.41 -15.21 -4.48
N GLU A 748 -57.40 -15.45 -5.79
CA GLU A 748 -57.95 -16.67 -6.39
C GLU A 748 -57.20 -17.91 -5.86
N GLN A 749 -55.87 -17.81 -5.75
CA GLN A 749 -55.07 -18.93 -5.23
C GLN A 749 -55.27 -19.12 -3.72
N GLN A 750 -55.56 -18.07 -2.96
CA GLN A 750 -55.90 -18.17 -1.52
C GLN A 750 -57.16 -19.00 -1.35
N GLN A 751 -58.18 -18.78 -2.16
CA GLN A 751 -59.44 -19.55 -2.11
C GLN A 751 -59.18 -21.03 -2.47
N GLU A 752 -58.39 -21.30 -3.48
CA GLU A 752 -58.02 -22.66 -3.84
C GLU A 752 -57.20 -23.36 -2.71
N ILE A 753 -56.27 -22.65 -2.06
CA ILE A 753 -55.54 -23.20 -0.91
C ILE A 753 -56.49 -23.51 0.24
N ASP A 754 -57.49 -22.63 0.50
CA ASP A 754 -58.46 -22.84 1.58
C ASP A 754 -59.37 -24.04 1.24
N ARG A 755 -59.65 -24.30 0.00
CA ARG A 755 -60.45 -25.47 -0.46
C ARG A 755 -59.63 -26.76 -0.41
N LEU A 756 -58.40 -26.78 -0.99
CA LEU A 756 -57.54 -27.95 -1.08
C LEU A 756 -56.93 -28.36 0.24
N ALA A 757 -56.51 -27.38 1.05
CA ALA A 757 -55.87 -27.55 2.31
C ALA A 757 -56.53 -26.73 3.43
N PRO A 758 -57.73 -27.08 3.88
CA PRO A 758 -58.45 -26.36 4.93
C PRO A 758 -57.68 -26.40 6.25
N THR A 759 -57.77 -25.31 7.03
CA THR A 759 -57.04 -25.22 8.31
C THR A 759 -57.62 -26.13 9.39
N HIS A 760 -58.90 -26.46 9.27
CA HIS A 760 -59.64 -27.31 10.24
C HIS A 760 -60.58 -28.25 9.50
N ILE A 761 -60.89 -29.34 10.12
CA ILE A 761 -61.96 -30.24 9.68
C ILE A 761 -62.95 -30.47 10.78
N VAL A 762 -64.24 -30.65 10.40
CA VAL A 762 -65.28 -30.91 11.38
C VAL A 762 -65.42 -32.43 11.52
N VAL A 763 -65.21 -32.91 12.72
CA VAL A 763 -65.36 -34.34 13.06
C VAL A 763 -66.77 -34.62 13.58
N PRO A 764 -67.26 -35.92 13.63
CA PRO A 764 -68.61 -36.23 14.01
C PRO A 764 -69.11 -35.67 15.32
N SER A 765 -68.23 -35.34 16.28
CA SER A 765 -68.60 -34.65 17.55
C SER A 765 -68.99 -33.20 17.35
N GLY A 766 -68.85 -32.61 16.11
CA GLY A 766 -69.02 -31.22 15.84
C GLY A 766 -67.82 -30.37 16.27
N SER A 767 -66.69 -30.94 16.65
CA SER A 767 -65.45 -30.23 16.95
C SER A 767 -64.73 -29.85 15.66
N HIS A 768 -64.23 -28.60 15.61
CA HIS A 768 -63.31 -28.16 14.57
C HIS A 768 -61.92 -28.53 14.98
N ILE A 769 -61.36 -29.54 14.39
CA ILE A 769 -60.02 -30.02 14.68
C ILE A 769 -59.05 -29.45 13.64
N ARG A 770 -57.97 -28.86 14.11
CA ARG A 770 -56.93 -28.27 13.26
C ARG A 770 -56.14 -29.34 12.55
N ILE A 771 -55.85 -29.14 11.25
CA ILE A 771 -54.97 -30.02 10.49
C ILE A 771 -53.55 -29.47 10.61
N ASP A 772 -52.62 -30.36 10.90
CA ASP A 772 -51.19 -30.00 10.96
C ASP A 772 -50.48 -30.46 9.68
N TYR A 773 -50.19 -29.49 8.83
CA TYR A 773 -49.42 -29.64 7.60
C TYR A 773 -47.95 -29.64 7.97
N ARG A 774 -47.19 -30.70 7.74
CA ARG A 774 -45.79 -30.87 8.13
C ARG A 774 -44.88 -30.92 6.93
N GLN A 775 -43.74 -30.23 7.00
CA GLN A 775 -42.73 -30.26 5.96
C GLN A 775 -42.17 -31.69 5.84
N GLY A 776 -42.12 -32.24 4.62
CA GLY A 776 -41.61 -33.58 4.34
C GLY A 776 -42.55 -34.73 4.80
N ALA A 777 -43.74 -34.42 5.32
CA ALA A 777 -44.73 -35.47 5.62
C ALA A 777 -45.48 -35.89 4.35
N GLU A 778 -45.68 -37.20 4.17
CA GLU A 778 -46.46 -37.75 3.05
C GLU A 778 -47.94 -37.38 3.15
N ALA A 779 -48.49 -37.27 4.40
CA ALA A 779 -49.85 -36.88 4.63
C ALA A 779 -49.95 -35.89 5.81
N PRO A 780 -50.88 -34.90 5.74
CA PRO A 780 -51.18 -33.99 6.86
C PRO A 780 -51.74 -34.79 8.05
N ILE A 781 -51.53 -34.26 9.27
CA ILE A 781 -51.88 -34.95 10.50
C ILE A 781 -53.09 -34.32 11.11
N LEU A 782 -54.06 -35.18 11.54
CA LEU A 782 -55.20 -34.77 12.33
C LEU A 782 -55.11 -35.41 13.71
N SER A 783 -54.71 -34.64 14.71
CA SER A 783 -54.64 -35.08 16.12
C SER A 783 -55.99 -34.91 16.77
N VAL A 784 -56.73 -36.01 16.92
CA VAL A 784 -58.11 -35.98 17.38
C VAL A 784 -58.35 -37.05 18.46
N ARG A 785 -59.19 -36.72 19.46
CA ARG A 785 -59.53 -37.73 20.48
C ARG A 785 -60.38 -38.83 19.83
N LEU A 786 -60.03 -40.10 20.12
CA LEU A 786 -60.64 -41.27 19.55
C LEU A 786 -62.15 -41.25 19.66
N GLN A 787 -62.69 -40.73 20.79
CA GLN A 787 -64.12 -40.65 21.02
C GLN A 787 -64.86 -39.62 20.14
N GLU A 788 -64.13 -38.64 19.55
CA GLU A 788 -64.70 -37.65 18.64
C GLU A 788 -64.82 -38.21 17.22
N CYS A 789 -64.18 -39.37 16.94
CA CYS A 789 -64.26 -40.05 15.67
C CYS A 789 -65.30 -41.18 15.59
N PHE A 790 -66.06 -41.46 16.68
CA PHE A 790 -67.11 -42.44 16.62
C PHE A 790 -68.13 -42.07 15.54
N GLY A 791 -68.61 -43.05 14.80
CA GLY A 791 -69.50 -42.90 13.67
C GLY A 791 -68.77 -42.50 12.33
N MET A 792 -67.48 -42.32 12.39
CA MET A 792 -66.72 -42.03 11.17
C MET A 792 -66.31 -43.32 10.50
N THR A 793 -66.84 -43.53 9.30
CA THR A 793 -66.58 -44.78 8.53
C THR A 793 -65.39 -44.77 7.66
N GLN A 794 -64.92 -43.58 7.20
CA GLN A 794 -63.77 -43.41 6.32
C GLN A 794 -62.80 -42.42 6.90
N THR A 795 -61.50 -42.56 6.51
CA THR A 795 -60.49 -41.61 6.87
C THR A 795 -60.79 -40.29 6.16
N PRO A 796 -60.86 -39.17 6.88
CA PRO A 796 -61.03 -37.86 6.28
C PRO A 796 -59.83 -37.53 5.37
N ALA A 797 -60.12 -36.85 4.25
CA ALA A 797 -59.10 -36.48 3.27
C ALA A 797 -59.19 -34.99 2.94
N VAL A 798 -58.09 -34.43 2.48
CA VAL A 798 -57.94 -33.08 1.92
C VAL A 798 -57.60 -33.20 0.45
N ASP A 799 -57.35 -32.10 -0.23
CA ASP A 799 -57.01 -32.08 -1.65
C ASP A 799 -58.12 -32.76 -2.50
N ASP A 800 -59.31 -32.30 -2.37
CA ASP A 800 -60.49 -32.89 -3.08
C ASP A 800 -60.63 -34.42 -2.87
N GLY A 801 -60.19 -34.90 -1.69
CA GLY A 801 -60.24 -36.32 -1.37
C GLY A 801 -59.03 -37.15 -1.86
N ARG A 802 -58.02 -36.55 -2.46
CA ARG A 802 -56.84 -37.24 -3.00
C ARG A 802 -55.83 -37.58 -1.91
N GLN A 803 -55.79 -36.77 -0.82
CA GLN A 803 -54.80 -36.91 0.27
C GLN A 803 -55.49 -37.28 1.56
N PRO A 804 -55.47 -38.58 1.97
CA PRO A 804 -56.00 -39.01 3.21
C PRO A 804 -55.14 -38.49 4.36
N LEU A 805 -55.79 -38.04 5.44
CA LEU A 805 -55.13 -37.54 6.63
C LEU A 805 -54.53 -38.68 7.43
N LEU A 806 -53.38 -38.45 8.01
CA LEU A 806 -52.83 -39.35 9.05
C LEU A 806 -53.53 -38.99 10.39
N LEU A 807 -54.40 -39.85 10.83
CA LEU A 807 -55.07 -39.68 12.10
C LEU A 807 -54.14 -40.03 13.27
N GLU A 808 -53.83 -39.08 14.09
CA GLU A 808 -53.25 -39.29 15.39
C GLU A 808 -54.40 -39.34 16.41
N LEU A 809 -54.86 -40.57 16.70
CA LEU A 809 -55.92 -40.82 17.64
C LEU A 809 -55.43 -40.60 19.07
N LEU A 810 -56.07 -39.71 19.80
CA LEU A 810 -55.65 -39.34 21.15
C LEU A 810 -56.57 -39.95 22.19
N SER A 811 -56.01 -40.27 23.37
CA SER A 811 -56.77 -40.62 24.57
C SER A 811 -57.59 -39.42 25.08
N PRO A 812 -58.51 -39.61 26.01
CA PRO A 812 -59.19 -38.49 26.64
C PRO A 812 -58.27 -37.47 27.31
N GLY A 813 -57.09 -37.89 27.69
CA GLY A 813 -56.04 -37.01 28.25
C GLY A 813 -55.07 -36.45 27.23
N PHE A 814 -55.46 -36.45 25.97
CA PHE A 814 -54.67 -35.91 24.85
C PHE A 814 -53.31 -36.59 24.65
N LYS A 815 -53.13 -37.83 24.96
CA LYS A 815 -51.94 -38.63 24.69
C LYS A 815 -52.19 -39.47 23.46
N PRO A 816 -51.22 -39.51 22.48
CA PRO A 816 -51.34 -40.40 21.34
C PRO A 816 -51.53 -41.86 21.73
N VAL A 817 -52.46 -42.54 21.10
CA VAL A 817 -52.76 -43.97 21.32
C VAL A 817 -52.65 -44.78 20.07
N GLN A 818 -52.87 -44.18 18.89
CA GLN A 818 -52.75 -44.81 17.58
C GLN A 818 -52.53 -43.81 16.49
N LEU A 819 -51.70 -44.20 15.52
CA LEU A 819 -51.57 -43.50 14.23
C LEU A 819 -52.17 -44.38 13.15
N THR A 820 -53.04 -43.82 12.31
CA THR A 820 -53.64 -44.59 11.22
C THR A 820 -54.04 -43.70 10.06
N GLN A 821 -53.82 -44.16 8.82
CA GLN A 821 -54.39 -43.61 7.60
C GLN A 821 -55.59 -44.41 7.10
N ASP A 822 -55.86 -45.60 7.69
CA ASP A 822 -57.01 -46.45 7.39
C ASP A 822 -57.86 -46.59 8.66
N LEU A 823 -58.79 -45.67 8.79
CA LEU A 823 -59.70 -45.65 9.94
C LEU A 823 -60.66 -46.86 9.89
N ALA A 824 -61.04 -47.32 8.69
CA ALA A 824 -61.93 -48.48 8.56
C ALA A 824 -61.28 -49.76 9.11
N SER A 825 -60.04 -50.01 8.71
CA SER A 825 -59.25 -51.13 9.23
C SER A 825 -58.97 -51.02 10.74
N PHE A 826 -58.76 -49.81 11.26
CA PHE A 826 -58.56 -49.56 12.68
C PHE A 826 -59.80 -49.97 13.49
N TRP A 827 -60.99 -49.60 13.04
CA TRP A 827 -62.25 -49.95 13.70
C TRP A 827 -62.49 -51.48 13.72
N GLN A 828 -62.09 -52.18 12.67
CA GLN A 828 -62.30 -53.63 12.57
C GLN A 828 -61.30 -54.44 13.38
N SER A 829 -60.12 -54.00 13.61
CA SER A 829 -59.02 -54.75 14.21
C SER A 829 -58.52 -54.11 15.52
N THR A 830 -57.76 -53.04 15.39
CA THR A 830 -56.93 -52.46 16.46
C THR A 830 -57.79 -51.76 17.55
N TYR A 831 -58.96 -51.27 17.22
CA TYR A 831 -59.82 -50.60 18.17
C TYR A 831 -60.12 -51.41 19.45
N PHE A 832 -60.32 -52.65 19.32
CA PHE A 832 -60.69 -53.51 20.47
C PHE A 832 -59.59 -53.65 21.52
N GLU A 833 -58.35 -53.64 21.06
CA GLU A 833 -57.18 -53.61 21.95
C GLU A 833 -57.01 -52.23 22.62
N VAL A 834 -57.05 -51.18 21.83
CA VAL A 834 -57.00 -49.81 22.32
C VAL A 834 -58.15 -49.50 23.26
N ARG A 835 -59.34 -49.95 22.95
CA ARG A 835 -60.53 -49.84 23.82
C ARG A 835 -60.31 -50.50 25.19
N LYS A 836 -59.73 -51.72 25.23
CA LYS A 836 -59.45 -52.43 26.47
C LYS A 836 -58.50 -51.67 27.36
N GLU A 837 -57.44 -51.10 26.78
CA GLU A 837 -56.50 -50.32 27.54
C GLU A 837 -57.10 -49.00 28.02
N LEU A 838 -57.75 -48.26 27.14
CA LEU A 838 -58.35 -46.94 27.46
C LEU A 838 -59.49 -47.09 28.44
N LYS A 839 -60.29 -48.11 28.36
CA LYS A 839 -61.39 -48.39 29.33
C LYS A 839 -60.84 -48.62 30.75
N ARG A 840 -59.69 -49.30 30.88
CA ARG A 840 -58.99 -49.45 32.15
C ARG A 840 -58.48 -48.15 32.71
N ARG A 841 -57.90 -47.33 31.84
CA ARG A 841 -57.24 -46.09 32.24
C ARG A 841 -58.23 -44.94 32.41
N TYR A 842 -59.34 -44.91 31.64
CA TYR A 842 -60.37 -43.89 31.63
C TYR A 842 -61.77 -44.48 31.79
N PRO A 843 -62.13 -45.12 32.94
CA PRO A 843 -63.33 -45.91 33.14
C PRO A 843 -64.60 -45.05 33.11
N LYS A 844 -64.48 -43.70 33.31
CA LYS A 844 -65.65 -42.80 33.30
C LYS A 844 -66.03 -42.35 31.89
N HIS A 845 -65.26 -42.68 30.91
CA HIS A 845 -65.49 -42.35 29.53
C HIS A 845 -66.26 -43.42 28.80
N PHE A 846 -66.96 -43.04 27.72
CA PHE A 846 -67.76 -43.98 26.93
C PHE A 846 -66.87 -44.79 25.96
N TRP A 847 -66.93 -46.12 25.97
CA TRP A 847 -66.19 -47.06 25.17
C TRP A 847 -67.09 -48.08 24.52
N PRO A 848 -67.81 -47.77 23.41
CA PRO A 848 -68.81 -48.67 22.82
C PRO A 848 -68.23 -49.97 22.31
N GLU A 849 -69.04 -50.98 22.10
CA GLU A 849 -68.66 -52.18 21.41
C GLU A 849 -68.68 -52.02 19.92
N ASN A 850 -69.61 -51.25 19.41
CA ASN A 850 -69.66 -50.82 17.99
C ASN A 850 -69.42 -49.34 17.92
N PRO A 851 -68.19 -48.90 17.57
CA PRO A 851 -67.82 -47.49 17.47
C PRO A 851 -68.51 -46.77 16.27
N LEU A 852 -68.89 -47.52 15.24
CA LEU A 852 -69.45 -46.97 14.00
C LEU A 852 -70.95 -46.58 14.17
N GLU A 853 -71.69 -47.26 15.07
CA GLU A 853 -73.07 -46.91 15.35
C GLU A 853 -73.19 -45.98 16.56
N SER A 854 -72.11 -45.59 17.19
CA SER A 854 -72.10 -44.82 18.39
C SER A 854 -71.97 -43.34 18.13
N GLU A 855 -72.67 -42.50 18.88
CA GLU A 855 -72.52 -41.05 18.79
C GLU A 855 -71.14 -40.58 19.27
N ALA A 856 -70.50 -39.73 18.51
CA ALA A 856 -69.27 -39.12 18.92
C ALA A 856 -69.43 -38.16 20.12
N VAL A 857 -68.44 -38.19 21.04
CA VAL A 857 -68.56 -37.38 22.27
C VAL A 857 -67.29 -36.60 22.54
N ARG A 858 -67.41 -35.34 22.97
CA ARG A 858 -66.30 -34.46 23.32
C ARG A 858 -65.69 -34.75 24.72
N GLY A 859 -66.32 -35.56 25.52
CA GLY A 859 -65.87 -35.80 26.88
C GLY A 859 -66.63 -36.99 27.53
N VAL A 860 -66.85 -36.97 28.84
CA VAL A 860 -67.62 -37.96 29.55
C VAL A 860 -69.10 -37.88 29.16
N LYS A 861 -69.72 -38.96 28.68
CA LYS A 861 -71.16 -38.99 28.36
C LYS A 861 -71.92 -38.80 29.61
N ARG A 862 -72.67 -37.67 29.76
CA ARG A 862 -73.58 -37.50 30.91
C ARG A 862 -74.67 -38.55 30.85
N LYS A 863 -74.88 -39.33 31.96
CA LYS A 863 -76.02 -40.19 32.04
C LYS A 863 -77.25 -39.32 31.93
N LYS A 864 -78.15 -39.55 30.98
CA LYS A 864 -79.52 -39.07 30.95
C LYS A 864 -80.26 -39.60 32.09
#